data_aabeae1b4c9496a20b6e231c69ad82ae
#
_entry.id   aabeae1b4c9496a20b6e231c69ad82ae
#
_cell.length_a   1.000
_cell.length_b   1.000
_cell.length_c   1.000
_cell.angle_alpha   90.00
_cell.angle_beta   90.00
_cell.angle_gamma   90.00
#
_symmetry.space_group_name_H-M   'P 1'
#
loop_
_entity.id
_entity.type
_entity.pdbx_description
1 polymer ?
#
loop_
_entity_poly.entity_id
_entity_poly.type
_entity_poly.pdbx_seq_one_letter_code
_entity_poly.pdbx_strand_id
1 'polypeptide(L)'
;MPKNVGERLRAVLALCAIAVMLTAGGAPYASAASVSDVQVASAPLSTRASAMNGMVRVYLSSLGNPSRLDLTVVGNYSISTTGEFIASGSSLTVGFSSSTGAITLTHNGVKTNMGTSFSLRRHSASGTNGIKISQARESNNPYPGDLTFKAVSSGSGYTLYTIANIYIENYLYGVLPYEMGNSTNIEALKAQAVAARTYTVRMMQNRASGLYDVKDTTSDQVYRGTPSGNANCVAAVDATKGIVLMYGSSYITTYYSASNGGQTEIDRSGGAYAYMKVKDDPFDYANPSSTVKKKTVYADLTSSMNSSGLISLLKTKAVSKLSSMGYSATQSNTTLQTLKNVTAHTPKYASPSRLYTKMDFTFTAATQNSAGSSATATVTVTCDIFDELESLLSMGIQSLDNELWSVSKSGSNFVLEARRYGHGMGMSQRGAMYMAKLGYTYDQILGFYYDGCKRVQHSFTNTILSADSTQEQVTVEPPAELEEEDPSACRGTVKLVSAGSALAIRSAKSTTAPLIGTAGNGAIVDVLSNDGTWCFIRFGSLKGYVPSNALSISGTPTGTEETATSIIGFATVTASDFVNLREEGSMSAHVVSTAPSGAVLTVFSQSGSWAKVQYNATVAYANTGFISAVTATYPSDAVSSGSATATVSTSDGTGSVNLRASASTGAQVLAQIPSGTQVTVSSDDGSWCVVSYQGMTGYVMSAYISYTGESLEPGTGGTQEGTGGTGNEDGDQGDGVTEGDTQTPALHTAIV
;
A
#
# COMPACT_ATOMS: atom_id res chain seq x y z
N MET A 1 58.18 -11.67 -32.92
CA MET A 1 58.71 -11.13 -31.68
C MET A 1 57.73 -10.14 -31.08
N PRO A 2 57.48 -10.15 -29.79
CA PRO A 2 56.47 -11.03 -29.19
C PRO A 2 55.23 -10.23 -28.76
N LYS A 3 54.09 -10.74 -29.17
CA LYS A 3 52.77 -10.35 -28.64
C LYS A 3 52.43 -11.38 -27.53
N ASN A 4 52.81 -11.18 -26.30
CA ASN A 4 52.34 -12.12 -25.23
C ASN A 4 52.58 -11.62 -23.79
N VAL A 5 52.68 -10.30 -23.57
CA VAL A 5 52.74 -9.78 -22.19
C VAL A 5 51.38 -9.26 -21.69
N GLY A 6 50.53 -8.81 -22.60
CA GLY A 6 49.22 -8.27 -22.25
C GLY A 6 48.14 -9.31 -21.85
N GLU A 7 48.20 -10.52 -22.44
CA GLU A 7 47.25 -11.58 -22.11
C GLU A 7 47.57 -12.31 -20.81
N ARG A 8 48.84 -12.43 -20.43
CA ARG A 8 49.24 -13.00 -19.13
C ARG A 8 48.89 -12.08 -17.96
N LEU A 9 48.91 -10.76 -18.17
CA LEU A 9 48.51 -9.81 -17.12
C LEU A 9 46.97 -9.79 -16.91
N ARG A 10 46.20 -10.01 -17.95
CA ARG A 10 44.75 -10.13 -17.85
C ARG A 10 44.32 -11.46 -17.24
N ALA A 11 45.01 -12.55 -17.48
CA ALA A 11 44.76 -13.84 -16.84
C ALA A 11 45.14 -13.86 -15.35
N VAL A 12 46.16 -13.15 -14.93
CA VAL A 12 46.56 -13.04 -13.53
C VAL A 12 45.62 -12.13 -12.76
N LEU A 13 45.11 -11.05 -13.36
CA LEU A 13 44.10 -10.19 -12.77
C LEU A 13 42.71 -10.89 -12.68
N ALA A 14 42.35 -11.74 -13.62
CA ALA A 14 41.14 -12.56 -13.56
C ALA A 14 41.24 -13.67 -12.50
N LEU A 15 42.40 -14.28 -12.33
CA LEU A 15 42.63 -15.30 -11.28
C LEU A 15 42.75 -14.69 -9.87
N CYS A 16 43.25 -13.46 -9.72
CA CYS A 16 43.22 -12.75 -8.43
C CYS A 16 41.80 -12.29 -8.08
N ALA A 17 40.93 -11.95 -9.04
CA ALA A 17 39.51 -11.63 -8.80
C ALA A 17 38.71 -12.87 -8.41
N ILE A 18 39.03 -14.05 -8.94
CA ILE A 18 38.39 -15.31 -8.59
C ILE A 18 38.90 -15.85 -7.23
N ALA A 19 40.17 -15.63 -6.88
CA ALA A 19 40.70 -16.06 -5.58
C ALA A 19 40.24 -15.20 -4.40
N VAL A 20 39.82 -13.95 -4.63
CA VAL A 20 39.21 -13.07 -3.61
C VAL A 20 37.72 -13.40 -3.40
N MET A 21 37.07 -14.06 -4.37
CA MET A 21 35.66 -14.49 -4.22
C MET A 21 35.51 -15.86 -3.50
N LEU A 22 36.57 -16.58 -3.23
CA LEU A 22 36.52 -17.90 -2.59
C LEU A 22 36.87 -17.92 -1.09
N THR A 23 37.14 -16.76 -0.47
CA THR A 23 37.40 -16.64 0.98
C THR A 23 36.40 -15.73 1.71
N ALA A 24 35.34 -15.27 1.06
CA ALA A 24 34.23 -14.60 1.72
C ALA A 24 33.27 -15.67 2.24
N GLY A 25 33.54 -16.17 3.42
CA GLY A 25 32.52 -16.84 4.24
C GLY A 25 31.27 -16.00 4.29
N GLY A 26 30.12 -16.64 4.15
CA GLY A 26 28.74 -16.15 4.06
C GLY A 26 28.63 -14.65 4.14
N ALA A 27 28.29 -14.01 3.02
CA ALA A 27 28.00 -12.61 3.05
C ALA A 27 26.98 -12.36 4.15
N PRO A 28 27.26 -11.52 5.15
CA PRO A 28 26.19 -10.98 5.96
C PRO A 28 25.19 -10.43 4.95
N TYR A 29 23.89 -10.47 5.25
CA TYR A 29 22.91 -9.72 4.49
C TYR A 29 23.61 -8.46 4.03
N ALA A 30 23.97 -8.38 2.75
CA ALA A 30 24.54 -7.16 2.20
C ALA A 30 23.58 -6.10 2.70
N SER A 31 24.07 -5.15 3.46
CA SER A 31 23.26 -4.14 4.14
C SER A 31 22.18 -3.76 3.14
N ALA A 32 20.93 -4.08 3.45
CA ALA A 32 19.82 -3.91 2.52
C ALA A 32 20.05 -2.56 1.89
N ALA A 33 20.17 -2.49 0.56
CA ALA A 33 20.41 -1.22 -0.13
C ALA A 33 19.52 -0.21 0.57
N SER A 34 20.08 0.90 1.03
CA SER A 34 19.28 1.82 1.83
C SER A 34 18.06 2.16 0.99
N VAL A 35 16.88 2.28 1.59
CA VAL A 35 15.65 2.61 0.88
C VAL A 35 15.84 3.84 -0.03
N SER A 36 16.74 4.76 0.36
CA SER A 36 17.16 5.95 -0.39
C SER A 36 17.86 5.65 -1.72
N ASP A 37 18.46 4.48 -1.91
CA ASP A 37 19.29 4.17 -3.08
C ASP A 37 18.51 3.46 -4.20
N VAL A 38 17.22 3.13 -3.93
CA VAL A 38 16.37 2.43 -4.89
C VAL A 38 15.76 3.41 -5.87
N GLN A 39 16.20 3.35 -7.13
CA GLN A 39 15.55 4.06 -8.23
C GLN A 39 14.27 3.33 -8.61
N VAL A 40 13.13 3.97 -8.42
CA VAL A 40 11.82 3.41 -8.73
C VAL A 40 11.23 4.13 -9.94
N ALA A 41 11.05 3.38 -11.04
CA ALA A 41 10.40 3.87 -12.23
C ALA A 41 8.87 3.76 -12.10
N SER A 42 8.14 4.73 -12.63
CA SER A 42 6.68 4.66 -12.75
C SER A 42 6.26 3.70 -13.87
N ALA A 43 5.15 2.98 -13.66
CA ALA A 43 4.49 2.26 -14.73
C ALA A 43 3.80 3.28 -15.66
N PRO A 44 4.21 3.43 -16.94
CA PRO A 44 3.66 4.46 -17.82
C PRO A 44 2.17 4.20 -18.11
N LEU A 45 1.38 5.25 -18.20
CA LEU A 45 -0.01 5.19 -18.66
C LEU A 45 -0.05 5.18 -20.20
N SER A 46 -0.82 4.27 -20.80
CA SER A 46 -1.05 4.23 -22.24
C SER A 46 -2.49 4.60 -22.60
N THR A 47 -2.72 4.84 -23.90
CA THR A 47 -4.01 5.21 -24.45
C THR A 47 -5.15 4.27 -24.05
N ARG A 48 -6.36 4.82 -23.98
CA ARG A 48 -7.61 4.15 -23.62
C ARG A 48 -7.90 2.95 -24.53
N ALA A 49 -8.22 1.82 -23.93
CA ALA A 49 -8.70 0.64 -24.65
C ALA A 49 -10.22 0.70 -24.88
N SER A 50 -10.74 -0.11 -25.82
CA SER A 50 -12.18 -0.24 -26.08
C SER A 50 -12.96 -0.67 -24.84
N ALA A 51 -14.25 -0.32 -24.78
CA ALA A 51 -15.16 -0.74 -23.72
C ALA A 51 -15.23 -2.27 -23.61
N MET A 52 -15.31 -2.79 -22.38
CA MET A 52 -15.44 -4.22 -22.11
C MET A 52 -16.48 -4.47 -21.02
N ASN A 53 -17.03 -5.70 -20.99
CA ASN A 53 -17.95 -6.10 -19.96
C ASN A 53 -17.28 -6.00 -18.57
N GLY A 54 -17.85 -5.21 -17.68
CA GLY A 54 -17.39 -5.00 -16.33
C GLY A 54 -18.07 -5.87 -15.27
N MET A 55 -18.93 -6.81 -15.65
CA MET A 55 -19.68 -7.67 -14.72
C MET A 55 -18.86 -8.90 -14.35
N VAL A 56 -18.44 -8.99 -13.09
CA VAL A 56 -17.67 -10.08 -12.50
C VAL A 56 -18.61 -11.11 -11.89
N ARG A 57 -18.43 -12.37 -12.23
CA ARG A 57 -19.17 -13.50 -11.66
C ARG A 57 -18.39 -14.05 -10.46
N VAL A 58 -18.85 -13.71 -9.25
CA VAL A 58 -18.19 -14.10 -8.00
C VAL A 58 -18.91 -15.30 -7.40
N TYR A 59 -18.25 -16.44 -7.35
CA TYR A 59 -18.78 -17.62 -6.66
C TYR A 59 -18.56 -17.47 -5.15
N LEU A 60 -19.66 -17.37 -4.39
CA LEU A 60 -19.64 -17.26 -2.94
C LEU A 60 -19.38 -18.64 -2.31
N SER A 61 -18.21 -19.20 -2.59
CA SER A 61 -17.78 -20.53 -2.18
C SER A 61 -17.64 -20.66 -0.66
N SER A 62 -17.42 -19.54 0.04
CA SER A 62 -17.36 -19.49 1.50
C SER A 62 -18.68 -19.86 2.19
N LEU A 63 -19.80 -19.79 1.49
CA LEU A 63 -21.12 -20.27 1.98
C LEU A 63 -21.20 -21.80 2.07
N GLY A 64 -20.28 -22.51 1.44
CA GLY A 64 -20.33 -23.98 1.35
C GLY A 64 -21.49 -24.45 0.47
N ASN A 65 -22.15 -25.54 0.89
CA ASN A 65 -23.32 -26.10 0.21
C ASN A 65 -24.56 -26.10 1.16
N PRO A 66 -25.11 -24.93 1.50
CA PRO A 66 -26.18 -24.81 2.47
C PRO A 66 -27.50 -25.34 1.90
N SER A 67 -28.30 -26.03 2.73
CA SER A 67 -29.66 -26.43 2.38
C SER A 67 -30.64 -25.25 2.46
N ARG A 68 -30.22 -24.14 3.10
CA ARG A 68 -31.03 -22.94 3.30
C ARG A 68 -30.16 -21.70 3.33
N LEU A 69 -30.63 -20.64 2.66
CA LEU A 69 -30.08 -19.28 2.77
C LEU A 69 -31.20 -18.31 3.09
N ASP A 70 -31.01 -17.46 4.10
CA ASP A 70 -31.94 -16.39 4.46
C ASP A 70 -31.36 -15.06 3.99
N LEU A 71 -32.14 -14.33 3.20
CA LEU A 71 -31.72 -13.14 2.48
C LEU A 71 -32.51 -11.93 2.93
N THR A 72 -31.90 -10.78 2.99
CA THR A 72 -32.56 -9.46 3.10
C THR A 72 -32.16 -8.60 1.92
N VAL A 73 -33.14 -8.11 1.18
CA VAL A 73 -32.94 -7.33 -0.03
C VAL A 73 -32.75 -5.85 0.30
N VAL A 74 -31.73 -5.23 -0.27
CA VAL A 74 -31.44 -3.79 -0.18
C VAL A 74 -31.53 -3.20 -1.58
N GLY A 75 -32.49 -2.31 -1.80
CA GLY A 75 -32.90 -1.85 -3.13
C GLY A 75 -33.99 -2.76 -3.75
N ASN A 76 -34.38 -2.48 -4.99
CA ASN A 76 -35.43 -3.20 -5.69
C ASN A 76 -34.84 -4.27 -6.61
N TYR A 77 -35.52 -5.42 -6.65
CA TYR A 77 -35.13 -6.59 -7.43
C TYR A 77 -36.34 -7.21 -8.14
N SER A 78 -36.07 -8.07 -9.13
CA SER A 78 -37.07 -8.98 -9.71
C SER A 78 -36.53 -10.40 -9.75
N ILE A 79 -37.43 -11.37 -9.66
CA ILE A 79 -37.12 -12.78 -9.86
C ILE A 79 -37.05 -13.08 -11.36
N SER A 80 -35.92 -13.63 -11.84
CA SER A 80 -35.69 -13.83 -13.28
C SER A 80 -36.64 -14.76 -13.99
N THR A 81 -37.23 -15.71 -13.26
CA THR A 81 -38.11 -16.77 -13.83
C THR A 81 -39.57 -16.40 -13.81
N THR A 82 -40.03 -15.57 -12.87
CA THR A 82 -41.43 -15.20 -12.69
C THR A 82 -41.72 -13.74 -13.01
N GLY A 83 -40.68 -12.88 -13.06
CA GLY A 83 -40.85 -11.42 -13.17
C GLY A 83 -41.35 -10.76 -11.88
N GLU A 84 -41.56 -11.52 -10.81
CA GLU A 84 -42.06 -11.00 -9.54
C GLU A 84 -41.16 -9.91 -8.98
N PHE A 85 -41.75 -8.77 -8.62
CA PHE A 85 -41.04 -7.63 -8.02
C PHE A 85 -40.80 -7.87 -6.53
N ILE A 86 -39.56 -7.61 -6.10
CA ILE A 86 -39.10 -7.73 -4.71
C ILE A 86 -38.67 -6.34 -4.23
N ALA A 87 -39.45 -5.78 -3.31
CA ALA A 87 -39.19 -4.47 -2.75
C ALA A 87 -37.98 -4.49 -1.79
N SER A 88 -37.33 -3.34 -1.65
CA SER A 88 -36.28 -3.12 -0.63
C SER A 88 -36.84 -3.44 0.78
N GLY A 89 -36.02 -4.13 1.58
CA GLY A 89 -36.41 -4.60 2.93
C GLY A 89 -37.06 -5.97 2.96
N SER A 90 -37.41 -6.56 1.80
CA SER A 90 -38.01 -7.91 1.74
C SER A 90 -37.05 -8.97 2.29
N SER A 91 -37.64 -9.92 3.03
CA SER A 91 -36.95 -11.12 3.51
C SER A 91 -37.32 -12.30 2.62
N LEU A 92 -36.32 -13.03 2.16
CA LEU A 92 -36.46 -14.19 1.29
C LEU A 92 -35.79 -15.41 1.93
N THR A 93 -36.31 -16.60 1.70
CA THR A 93 -35.58 -17.84 2.05
C THR A 93 -35.42 -18.70 0.80
N VAL A 94 -34.17 -19.02 0.47
CA VAL A 94 -33.80 -19.97 -0.57
C VAL A 94 -33.56 -21.33 0.07
N GLY A 95 -34.34 -22.33 -0.32
CA GLY A 95 -34.17 -23.73 0.08
C GLY A 95 -33.51 -24.54 -1.05
N PHE A 96 -32.65 -25.48 -0.70
CA PHE A 96 -31.94 -26.32 -1.66
C PHE A 96 -31.93 -27.79 -1.25
N SER A 97 -32.15 -28.66 -2.21
CA SER A 97 -32.05 -30.13 -2.06
C SER A 97 -30.81 -30.65 -2.80
N SER A 98 -29.81 -31.10 -2.07
CA SER A 98 -28.59 -31.66 -2.64
C SER A 98 -28.82 -33.02 -3.36
N SER A 99 -29.91 -33.73 -3.08
CA SER A 99 -30.25 -35.01 -3.73
C SER A 99 -30.95 -34.82 -5.08
N THR A 100 -31.79 -33.77 -5.23
CA THR A 100 -32.59 -33.54 -6.44
C THR A 100 -32.14 -32.33 -7.25
N GLY A 101 -31.31 -31.45 -6.70
CA GLY A 101 -30.96 -30.18 -7.29
C GLY A 101 -32.10 -29.14 -7.27
N ALA A 102 -33.23 -29.44 -6.64
CA ALA A 102 -34.37 -28.53 -6.59
C ALA A 102 -34.08 -27.32 -5.71
N ILE A 103 -34.38 -26.14 -6.23
CA ILE A 103 -34.27 -24.85 -5.52
C ILE A 103 -35.67 -24.32 -5.28
N THR A 104 -35.94 -23.86 -4.08
CA THR A 104 -37.21 -23.21 -3.71
C THR A 104 -36.98 -21.81 -3.21
N LEU A 105 -37.86 -20.89 -3.45
CA LEU A 105 -37.87 -19.54 -2.90
C LEU A 105 -39.11 -19.32 -2.06
N THR A 106 -38.95 -18.85 -0.84
CA THR A 106 -40.08 -18.43 0.01
C THR A 106 -40.05 -16.91 0.13
N HIS A 107 -41.13 -16.25 -0.27
CA HIS A 107 -41.37 -14.82 -0.14
C HIS A 107 -42.80 -14.60 0.38
N ASN A 108 -42.95 -13.75 1.41
CA ASN A 108 -44.27 -13.46 2.05
C ASN A 108 -45.04 -14.72 2.47
N GLY A 109 -44.32 -15.74 2.96
CA GLY A 109 -44.92 -17.03 3.38
C GLY A 109 -45.23 -18.00 2.23
N VAL A 110 -45.14 -17.57 0.97
CA VAL A 110 -45.39 -18.42 -0.20
C VAL A 110 -44.13 -19.10 -0.64
N LYS A 111 -44.11 -20.43 -0.69
CA LYS A 111 -42.96 -21.23 -1.15
C LYS A 111 -43.19 -21.66 -2.59
N THR A 112 -42.30 -21.21 -3.49
CA THR A 112 -42.32 -21.48 -4.92
C THR A 112 -41.17 -22.36 -5.34
N ASN A 113 -41.38 -23.34 -6.20
CA ASN A 113 -40.32 -24.14 -6.81
C ASN A 113 -39.70 -23.36 -7.97
N MET A 114 -38.40 -23.10 -7.89
CA MET A 114 -37.63 -22.32 -8.86
C MET A 114 -36.87 -23.20 -9.86
N GLY A 115 -37.08 -24.51 -9.84
CA GLY A 115 -36.35 -25.48 -10.66
C GLY A 115 -34.90 -25.64 -10.18
N THR A 116 -33.95 -25.67 -11.11
CA THR A 116 -32.54 -25.86 -10.81
C THR A 116 -31.68 -24.57 -10.92
N SER A 117 -32.34 -23.46 -11.31
CA SER A 117 -31.65 -22.16 -11.41
C SER A 117 -32.64 -21.00 -11.45
N PHE A 118 -32.31 -19.92 -10.73
CA PHE A 118 -32.95 -18.61 -10.87
C PHE A 118 -32.04 -17.51 -10.41
N SER A 119 -32.36 -16.25 -10.72
CA SER A 119 -31.59 -15.08 -10.29
C SER A 119 -32.52 -14.03 -9.68
N LEU A 120 -31.99 -13.32 -8.71
CA LEU A 120 -32.51 -12.04 -8.24
C LEU A 120 -31.81 -10.95 -9.03
N ARG A 121 -32.54 -10.15 -9.81
CA ARG A 121 -32.00 -9.13 -10.72
C ARG A 121 -32.31 -7.75 -10.18
N ARG A 122 -31.29 -6.93 -10.05
CA ARG A 122 -31.39 -5.55 -9.56
C ARG A 122 -32.03 -4.61 -10.59
N HIS A 123 -32.73 -3.59 -10.09
CA HIS A 123 -33.39 -2.56 -10.91
C HIS A 123 -32.54 -1.27 -11.03
N SER A 124 -31.39 -1.19 -10.38
CA SER A 124 -30.53 -0.02 -10.44
C SER A 124 -29.06 -0.40 -10.52
N ALA A 125 -28.30 0.37 -11.32
CA ALA A 125 -26.85 0.25 -11.42
C ALA A 125 -26.10 0.81 -10.20
N SER A 126 -26.80 1.57 -9.32
CA SER A 126 -26.16 2.19 -8.16
C SER A 126 -25.57 1.12 -7.23
N GLY A 127 -24.38 1.38 -6.69
CA GLY A 127 -23.66 0.48 -5.79
C GLY A 127 -24.34 0.29 -4.42
N THR A 128 -25.46 0.96 -4.16
CA THR A 128 -26.23 0.84 -2.91
C THR A 128 -27.20 -0.35 -2.91
N ASN A 129 -27.52 -0.94 -4.07
CA ASN A 129 -28.34 -2.14 -4.16
C ASN A 129 -27.49 -3.36 -3.83
N GLY A 130 -28.03 -4.29 -3.02
CA GLY A 130 -27.34 -5.52 -2.67
C GLY A 130 -28.25 -6.48 -1.92
N ILE A 131 -27.74 -7.66 -1.65
CA ILE A 131 -28.46 -8.70 -0.90
C ILE A 131 -27.60 -9.10 0.29
N LYS A 132 -28.13 -8.98 1.50
CA LYS A 132 -27.52 -9.49 2.72
C LYS A 132 -27.85 -10.96 2.85
N ILE A 133 -26.89 -11.78 3.25
CA ILE A 133 -27.01 -13.23 3.41
C ILE A 133 -26.71 -13.56 4.86
N SER A 134 -27.71 -14.06 5.61
CA SER A 134 -27.56 -14.32 7.04
C SER A 134 -26.50 -15.37 7.36
N GLN A 135 -26.27 -16.33 6.47
CA GLN A 135 -25.26 -17.38 6.61
C GLN A 135 -23.84 -16.94 6.21
N ALA A 136 -23.69 -15.75 5.63
CA ALA A 136 -22.37 -15.23 5.30
C ALA A 136 -21.60 -14.84 6.57
N ARG A 137 -20.28 -14.94 6.53
CA ARG A 137 -19.41 -14.58 7.65
C ARG A 137 -19.63 -13.14 8.13
N GLU A 138 -19.87 -12.21 7.19
CA GLU A 138 -20.19 -10.81 7.45
C GLU A 138 -21.65 -10.56 7.00
N SER A 139 -22.59 -11.06 7.78
CA SER A 139 -24.01 -11.09 7.43
C SER A 139 -24.67 -9.71 7.24
N ASN A 140 -24.05 -8.65 7.79
CA ASN A 140 -24.53 -7.28 7.63
C ASN A 140 -24.06 -6.60 6.33
N ASN A 141 -23.06 -7.17 5.65
CA ASN A 141 -22.57 -6.61 4.40
C ASN A 141 -23.49 -7.00 3.23
N PRO A 142 -23.98 -6.05 2.44
CA PRO A 142 -24.68 -6.36 1.21
C PRO A 142 -23.71 -6.88 0.15
N TYR A 143 -24.13 -7.85 -0.62
CA TYR A 143 -23.50 -8.29 -1.87
C TYR A 143 -24.18 -7.51 -3.01
N PRO A 144 -23.52 -6.46 -3.57
CA PRO A 144 -24.11 -5.67 -4.65
C PRO A 144 -24.20 -6.48 -5.94
N GLY A 145 -25.07 -6.04 -6.85
CA GLY A 145 -25.28 -6.71 -8.13
C GLY A 145 -26.44 -7.69 -8.13
N ASP A 146 -26.45 -8.58 -9.12
CA ASP A 146 -27.44 -9.64 -9.23
C ASP A 146 -26.98 -10.89 -8.48
N LEU A 147 -27.90 -11.70 -7.97
CA LEU A 147 -27.54 -12.92 -7.27
C LEU A 147 -28.19 -14.14 -7.95
N THR A 148 -27.39 -15.05 -8.45
CA THR A 148 -27.81 -16.26 -9.16
C THR A 148 -27.61 -17.48 -8.28
N PHE A 149 -28.64 -18.32 -8.20
CA PHE A 149 -28.63 -19.63 -7.55
C PHE A 149 -28.71 -20.71 -8.62
N LYS A 150 -27.75 -21.64 -8.63
CA LYS A 150 -27.69 -22.71 -9.63
C LYS A 150 -27.26 -24.02 -9.00
N ALA A 151 -28.07 -25.05 -9.20
CA ALA A 151 -27.72 -26.42 -8.85
C ALA A 151 -26.76 -26.98 -9.91
N VAL A 152 -25.62 -27.46 -9.49
CA VAL A 152 -24.61 -28.08 -10.35
C VAL A 152 -24.37 -29.52 -9.90
N SER A 153 -24.41 -30.47 -10.83
CA SER A 153 -24.18 -31.88 -10.54
C SER A 153 -22.78 -32.09 -9.96
N SER A 154 -22.69 -32.84 -8.86
CA SER A 154 -21.47 -33.12 -8.13
C SER A 154 -21.51 -34.54 -7.53
N GLY A 155 -20.77 -35.46 -8.11
CA GLY A 155 -20.83 -36.87 -7.70
C GLY A 155 -22.24 -37.46 -7.89
N SER A 156 -22.80 -38.04 -6.82
CA SER A 156 -24.18 -38.62 -6.83
C SER A 156 -25.30 -37.61 -6.51
N GLY A 157 -24.98 -36.30 -6.41
CA GLY A 157 -25.93 -35.27 -6.01
C GLY A 157 -25.66 -33.93 -6.68
N TYR A 158 -26.01 -32.86 -5.99
CA TYR A 158 -25.90 -31.48 -6.48
C TYR A 158 -25.29 -30.57 -5.44
N THR A 159 -24.54 -29.58 -5.92
CA THR A 159 -24.01 -28.45 -5.13
C THR A 159 -24.72 -27.17 -5.55
N LEU A 160 -25.10 -26.33 -4.57
CA LEU A 160 -25.65 -25.02 -4.84
C LEU A 160 -24.52 -24.02 -5.11
N TYR A 161 -24.43 -23.54 -6.33
CA TYR A 161 -23.61 -22.37 -6.67
C TYR A 161 -24.42 -21.10 -6.43
N THR A 162 -23.96 -20.31 -5.46
CA THR A 162 -24.46 -18.94 -5.24
C THR A 162 -23.48 -17.99 -5.89
N ILE A 163 -23.87 -17.32 -6.97
CA ILE A 163 -22.99 -16.50 -7.80
C ILE A 163 -23.49 -15.07 -7.80
N ALA A 164 -22.69 -14.16 -7.28
CA ALA A 164 -22.98 -12.74 -7.34
C ALA A 164 -22.40 -12.15 -8.64
N ASN A 165 -23.22 -11.43 -9.40
CA ASN A 165 -22.87 -10.76 -10.65
C ASN A 165 -22.68 -9.28 -10.35
N ILE A 166 -21.45 -8.84 -10.18
CA ILE A 166 -21.11 -7.56 -9.58
C ILE A 166 -20.33 -6.71 -10.56
N TYR A 167 -20.65 -5.42 -10.66
CA TYR A 167 -19.79 -4.47 -11.37
C TYR A 167 -18.40 -4.42 -10.74
N ILE A 168 -17.35 -4.52 -11.54
CA ILE A 168 -15.97 -4.72 -11.07
C ILE A 168 -15.53 -3.68 -10.03
N GLU A 169 -15.91 -2.41 -10.19
CA GLU A 169 -15.53 -1.39 -9.20
C GLU A 169 -16.27 -1.64 -7.87
N ASN A 170 -17.56 -1.98 -7.90
CA ASN A 170 -18.30 -2.34 -6.69
C ASN A 170 -17.76 -3.61 -6.01
N TYR A 171 -17.26 -4.56 -6.80
CA TYR A 171 -16.56 -5.73 -6.28
C TYR A 171 -15.31 -5.33 -5.51
N LEU A 172 -14.52 -4.40 -6.07
CA LEU A 172 -13.28 -3.93 -5.43
C LEU A 172 -13.54 -3.12 -4.14
N TYR A 173 -14.69 -2.44 -4.00
CA TYR A 173 -15.07 -1.79 -2.74
C TYR A 173 -15.20 -2.80 -1.59
N GLY A 174 -15.49 -4.06 -1.89
CA GLY A 174 -15.54 -5.14 -0.91
C GLY A 174 -14.27 -5.99 -0.83
N VAL A 175 -13.35 -5.92 -1.79
CA VAL A 175 -12.05 -6.63 -1.77
C VAL A 175 -11.02 -5.86 -0.96
N LEU A 176 -10.79 -4.58 -1.27
CA LEU A 176 -9.73 -3.77 -0.67
C LEU A 176 -9.75 -3.71 0.86
N PRO A 177 -10.92 -3.57 1.54
CA PRO A 177 -10.96 -3.52 2.99
C PRO A 177 -10.43 -4.78 3.67
N TYR A 178 -10.60 -5.95 3.04
CA TYR A 178 -10.12 -7.23 3.56
C TYR A 178 -8.68 -7.55 3.18
N GLU A 179 -8.18 -6.95 2.10
CA GLU A 179 -6.79 -7.13 1.67
C GLU A 179 -5.82 -6.20 2.41
N MET A 180 -6.16 -4.92 2.56
CA MET A 180 -5.22 -3.93 3.12
C MET A 180 -5.78 -3.09 4.28
N GLY A 181 -7.09 -3.14 4.52
CA GLY A 181 -7.75 -2.30 5.55
C GLY A 181 -7.93 -0.84 5.12
N ASN A 182 -9.01 -0.21 5.62
CA ASN A 182 -9.39 1.15 5.23
C ASN A 182 -8.46 2.26 5.76
N SER A 183 -7.66 2.00 6.79
CA SER A 183 -6.70 2.96 7.37
C SER A 183 -5.36 3.05 6.62
N THR A 184 -5.18 2.24 5.59
CA THR A 184 -3.95 2.20 4.78
C THR A 184 -3.81 3.49 3.95
N ASN A 185 -2.55 3.93 3.73
CA ASN A 185 -2.25 5.09 2.89
C ASN A 185 -2.87 4.94 1.50
N ILE A 186 -3.45 6.04 1.00
CA ILE A 186 -4.23 6.06 -0.25
C ILE A 186 -3.44 5.58 -1.47
N GLU A 187 -2.13 5.86 -1.56
CA GLU A 187 -1.32 5.43 -2.70
C GLU A 187 -1.10 3.90 -2.68
N ALA A 188 -0.96 3.29 -1.52
CA ALA A 188 -0.91 1.84 -1.40
C ALA A 188 -2.27 1.20 -1.74
N LEU A 189 -3.38 1.82 -1.32
CA LEU A 189 -4.73 1.36 -1.69
C LEU A 189 -4.98 1.48 -3.19
N LYS A 190 -4.53 2.57 -3.85
CA LYS A 190 -4.60 2.72 -5.31
C LYS A 190 -3.81 1.63 -6.04
N ALA A 191 -2.59 1.35 -5.59
CA ALA A 191 -1.77 0.27 -6.15
C ALA A 191 -2.48 -1.09 -6.02
N GLN A 192 -3.05 -1.38 -4.85
CA GLN A 192 -3.83 -2.59 -4.60
C GLN A 192 -5.10 -2.65 -5.47
N ALA A 193 -5.80 -1.52 -5.64
CA ALA A 193 -7.00 -1.47 -6.49
C ALA A 193 -6.68 -1.83 -7.95
N VAL A 194 -5.59 -1.27 -8.50
CA VAL A 194 -5.12 -1.58 -9.86
C VAL A 194 -4.69 -3.05 -9.96
N ALA A 195 -3.95 -3.56 -8.98
CA ALA A 195 -3.53 -4.96 -8.95
C ALA A 195 -4.74 -5.90 -8.88
N ALA A 196 -5.67 -5.68 -7.95
CA ALA A 196 -6.85 -6.50 -7.77
C ALA A 196 -7.77 -6.46 -9.00
N ARG A 197 -7.95 -5.29 -9.62
CA ARG A 197 -8.72 -5.13 -10.86
C ARG A 197 -8.10 -5.89 -12.02
N THR A 198 -6.78 -5.79 -12.18
CA THR A 198 -6.04 -6.49 -13.24
C THR A 198 -6.16 -8.01 -13.09
N TYR A 199 -5.98 -8.51 -11.86
CA TYR A 199 -6.19 -9.93 -11.55
C TYR A 199 -7.60 -10.38 -11.94
N THR A 200 -8.62 -9.63 -11.51
CA THR A 200 -10.01 -9.94 -11.80
C THR A 200 -10.27 -9.99 -13.31
N VAL A 201 -9.83 -8.97 -14.08
CA VAL A 201 -9.98 -8.95 -15.54
C VAL A 201 -9.28 -10.15 -16.19
N ARG A 202 -8.09 -10.52 -15.70
CA ARG A 202 -7.38 -11.70 -16.18
C ARG A 202 -8.16 -12.99 -15.92
N MET A 203 -8.77 -13.12 -14.75
CA MET A 203 -9.61 -14.28 -14.42
C MET A 203 -10.91 -14.31 -15.24
N MET A 204 -11.54 -13.16 -15.49
CA MET A 204 -12.69 -13.06 -16.40
C MET A 204 -12.36 -13.58 -17.80
N GLN A 205 -11.15 -13.27 -18.33
CA GLN A 205 -10.71 -13.82 -19.61
C GLN A 205 -10.44 -15.33 -19.56
N ASN A 206 -9.70 -15.77 -18.54
CA ASN A 206 -9.29 -17.16 -18.42
C ASN A 206 -10.48 -18.10 -18.19
N ARG A 207 -11.53 -17.62 -17.51
CA ARG A 207 -12.71 -18.41 -17.12
C ARG A 207 -13.99 -17.97 -17.84
N ALA A 208 -13.86 -17.34 -19.03
CA ALA A 208 -15.00 -16.79 -19.78
C ALA A 208 -16.10 -17.82 -20.04
N SER A 209 -15.75 -19.07 -20.35
CA SER A 209 -16.67 -20.20 -20.56
C SER A 209 -17.15 -20.88 -19.26
N GLY A 210 -16.60 -20.49 -18.10
CA GLY A 210 -16.93 -21.05 -16.80
C GLY A 210 -18.22 -20.47 -16.20
N LEU A 211 -18.65 -21.05 -15.10
CA LEU A 211 -19.83 -20.56 -14.33
C LEU A 211 -19.52 -19.30 -13.54
N TYR A 212 -18.27 -19.09 -13.17
CA TYR A 212 -17.79 -17.94 -12.38
C TYR A 212 -16.39 -17.53 -12.82
N ASP A 213 -16.01 -16.31 -12.48
CA ASP A 213 -14.72 -15.73 -12.78
C ASP A 213 -13.75 -15.84 -11.61
N VAL A 214 -14.23 -15.58 -10.39
CA VAL A 214 -13.45 -15.62 -9.15
C VAL A 214 -14.25 -16.27 -8.02
N LYS A 215 -13.52 -16.82 -7.03
CA LYS A 215 -14.08 -17.24 -5.74
C LYS A 215 -13.88 -16.14 -4.71
N ASP A 216 -14.75 -16.12 -3.71
CA ASP A 216 -14.75 -15.16 -2.60
C ASP A 216 -13.77 -15.51 -1.45
N THR A 217 -12.85 -16.44 -1.68
CA THR A 217 -11.89 -16.96 -0.69
C THR A 217 -10.46 -16.65 -1.10
N THR A 218 -9.50 -17.03 -0.25
CA THR A 218 -8.05 -16.92 -0.51
C THR A 218 -7.58 -17.68 -1.75
N SER A 219 -8.44 -18.52 -2.37
CA SER A 219 -8.13 -19.15 -3.66
C SER A 219 -8.07 -18.16 -4.83
N ASP A 220 -8.75 -17.02 -4.73
CA ASP A 220 -8.69 -15.91 -5.68
C ASP A 220 -8.54 -14.60 -4.88
N GLN A 221 -9.63 -13.96 -4.42
CA GLN A 221 -9.59 -12.72 -3.64
C GLN A 221 -10.64 -12.77 -2.52
N VAL A 222 -10.25 -12.43 -1.29
CA VAL A 222 -11.21 -12.44 -0.17
C VAL A 222 -12.28 -11.38 -0.40
N TYR A 223 -13.54 -11.83 -0.48
CA TYR A 223 -14.69 -10.96 -0.67
C TYR A 223 -15.84 -11.37 0.27
N ARG A 224 -16.37 -10.41 1.02
CA ARG A 224 -17.41 -10.67 2.03
C ARG A 224 -18.53 -9.64 1.97
N GLY A 225 -18.94 -9.27 0.73
CA GLY A 225 -19.82 -8.14 0.51
C GLY A 225 -19.10 -6.80 0.74
N THR A 226 -19.84 -5.71 0.67
CA THR A 226 -19.30 -4.36 0.81
C THR A 226 -19.52 -3.87 2.24
N PRO A 227 -18.45 -3.72 3.07
CA PRO A 227 -18.61 -3.23 4.45
C PRO A 227 -18.94 -1.73 4.46
N SER A 228 -19.61 -1.27 5.50
CA SER A 228 -19.68 0.16 5.82
C SER A 228 -18.33 0.67 6.34
N GLY A 229 -18.07 1.97 6.25
CA GLY A 229 -16.86 2.58 6.79
C GLY A 229 -15.57 2.34 5.97
N ASN A 230 -15.69 2.03 4.68
CA ASN A 230 -14.60 1.75 3.76
C ASN A 230 -14.25 2.93 2.82
N ALA A 231 -14.46 4.16 3.26
CA ALA A 231 -14.38 5.36 2.42
C ALA A 231 -13.02 5.53 1.69
N ASN A 232 -11.90 5.25 2.36
CA ASN A 232 -10.58 5.35 1.73
C ASN A 232 -10.38 4.28 0.65
N CYS A 233 -10.89 3.06 0.88
CA CYS A 233 -10.85 1.99 -0.12
C CYS A 233 -11.69 2.37 -1.35
N VAL A 234 -12.90 2.92 -1.14
CA VAL A 234 -13.75 3.44 -2.21
C VAL A 234 -13.04 4.54 -2.99
N ALA A 235 -12.48 5.54 -2.30
CA ALA A 235 -11.75 6.63 -2.93
C ALA A 235 -10.54 6.15 -3.76
N ALA A 236 -9.83 5.10 -3.30
CA ALA A 236 -8.71 4.52 -4.04
C ALA A 236 -9.17 3.81 -5.33
N VAL A 237 -10.26 3.06 -5.25
CA VAL A 237 -10.86 2.38 -6.41
C VAL A 237 -11.34 3.41 -7.44
N ASP A 238 -12.05 4.46 -6.99
CA ASP A 238 -12.57 5.50 -7.86
C ASP A 238 -11.47 6.31 -8.53
N ALA A 239 -10.43 6.68 -7.78
CA ALA A 239 -9.26 7.40 -8.32
C ALA A 239 -8.45 6.57 -9.34
N THR A 240 -8.64 5.25 -9.37
CA THR A 240 -7.97 4.34 -10.32
C THR A 240 -8.95 3.60 -11.20
N LYS A 241 -10.20 4.09 -11.32
CA LYS A 241 -11.28 3.43 -12.05
C LYS A 241 -10.86 3.07 -13.45
N GLY A 242 -11.08 1.81 -13.82
CA GLY A 242 -10.75 1.30 -15.14
C GLY A 242 -9.26 1.03 -15.40
N ILE A 243 -8.34 1.45 -14.53
CA ILE A 243 -6.91 1.23 -14.74
C ILE A 243 -6.54 -0.22 -14.45
N VAL A 244 -5.87 -0.85 -15.41
CA VAL A 244 -5.31 -2.21 -15.33
C VAL A 244 -3.86 -2.22 -15.79
N LEU A 245 -3.14 -3.30 -15.49
CA LEU A 245 -1.76 -3.51 -15.94
C LEU A 245 -1.69 -4.48 -17.12
N MET A 246 -0.89 -4.13 -18.11
CA MET A 246 -0.60 -4.97 -19.27
C MET A 246 0.91 -5.09 -19.48
N TYR A 247 1.33 -6.27 -19.96
CA TYR A 247 2.67 -6.50 -20.49
C TYR A 247 2.53 -6.88 -21.98
N GLY A 248 3.11 -6.05 -22.85
CA GLY A 248 2.79 -6.11 -24.27
C GLY A 248 1.29 -5.83 -24.50
N SER A 249 0.61 -6.76 -25.16
CA SER A 249 -0.83 -6.70 -25.44
C SER A 249 -1.70 -7.54 -24.49
N SER A 250 -1.12 -8.14 -23.44
CA SER A 250 -1.83 -9.07 -22.54
C SER A 250 -1.97 -8.50 -21.14
N TYR A 251 -3.13 -8.71 -20.50
CA TYR A 251 -3.28 -8.47 -19.07
C TYR A 251 -2.37 -9.40 -18.30
N ILE A 252 -1.71 -8.87 -17.28
CA ILE A 252 -0.82 -9.65 -16.43
C ILE A 252 -1.61 -10.36 -15.31
N THR A 253 -1.00 -11.39 -14.74
CA THR A 253 -1.45 -11.95 -13.47
C THR A 253 -0.76 -11.18 -12.35
N THR A 254 -1.49 -10.29 -11.71
CA THR A 254 -0.98 -9.42 -10.65
C THR A 254 -1.05 -10.14 -9.30
N TYR A 255 -0.15 -11.08 -9.07
CA TYR A 255 -0.03 -11.69 -7.74
C TYR A 255 0.38 -10.65 -6.69
N TYR A 256 -0.16 -10.79 -5.49
CA TYR A 256 0.21 -9.99 -4.32
C TYR A 256 0.07 -10.83 -3.04
N SER A 257 0.82 -10.49 -2.02
CA SER A 257 0.78 -11.14 -0.72
C SER A 257 1.14 -10.17 0.40
N ALA A 258 0.86 -10.55 1.65
CA ALA A 258 1.05 -9.65 2.79
C ALA A 258 2.50 -9.17 2.93
N SER A 259 3.49 -10.07 2.79
CA SER A 259 4.92 -9.74 2.94
C SER A 259 5.79 -10.73 2.16
N ASN A 260 6.71 -10.23 1.35
CA ASN A 260 7.68 -11.07 0.64
C ASN A 260 8.97 -11.33 1.45
N GLY A 261 9.07 -10.79 2.66
CA GLY A 261 10.21 -11.00 3.55
C GLY A 261 11.49 -10.25 3.15
N GLY A 262 11.41 -9.30 2.22
CA GLY A 262 12.54 -8.53 1.72
C GLY A 262 13.15 -9.04 0.41
N GLN A 263 12.50 -9.99 -0.26
CA GLN A 263 12.81 -10.40 -1.63
C GLN A 263 11.55 -10.95 -2.30
N THR A 264 11.25 -10.46 -3.52
CA THR A 264 10.16 -10.99 -4.33
C THR A 264 10.46 -12.40 -4.82
N GLU A 265 9.41 -13.16 -5.15
CA GLU A 265 9.52 -14.50 -5.75
C GLU A 265 8.81 -14.51 -7.11
N ILE A 266 9.07 -15.53 -7.91
CA ILE A 266 8.39 -15.79 -9.18
C ILE A 266 7.64 -17.10 -9.13
N ASP A 267 6.58 -17.22 -9.95
CA ASP A 267 5.90 -18.49 -10.16
C ASP A 267 6.83 -19.49 -10.84
N ARG A 268 7.06 -20.62 -10.18
CA ARG A 268 7.93 -21.72 -10.65
C ARG A 268 7.12 -22.90 -11.20
N SER A 269 5.78 -22.84 -11.17
CA SER A 269 4.91 -23.94 -11.60
C SER A 269 4.73 -24.05 -13.12
N GLY A 270 5.37 -23.17 -13.90
CA GLY A 270 5.37 -23.26 -15.36
C GLY A 270 5.18 -21.95 -16.11
N GLY A 271 4.99 -20.84 -15.42
CA GLY A 271 4.85 -19.51 -16.02
C GLY A 271 6.02 -18.59 -15.66
N ALA A 272 7.07 -18.56 -16.48
CA ALA A 272 8.07 -17.50 -16.36
C ALA A 272 7.45 -16.18 -16.84
N TYR A 273 6.82 -15.42 -15.93
CA TYR A 273 6.28 -14.11 -16.28
C TYR A 273 7.42 -13.09 -16.37
N ALA A 274 7.70 -12.56 -17.55
CA ALA A 274 8.79 -11.61 -17.80
C ALA A 274 8.72 -10.33 -16.93
N TYR A 275 7.53 -9.99 -16.45
CA TYR A 275 7.26 -8.84 -15.59
C TYR A 275 7.41 -9.12 -14.08
N MET A 276 7.62 -10.38 -13.67
CA MET A 276 7.93 -10.74 -12.27
C MET A 276 9.37 -11.22 -12.20
N LYS A 277 10.16 -10.61 -11.34
CA LYS A 277 11.57 -10.95 -11.15
C LYS A 277 11.86 -11.19 -9.68
N VAL A 278 12.78 -12.10 -9.41
CA VAL A 278 13.37 -12.21 -8.07
C VAL A 278 14.28 -11.00 -7.88
N LYS A 279 13.91 -10.12 -6.96
CA LYS A 279 14.68 -8.91 -6.60
C LYS A 279 14.50 -8.57 -5.13
N ASP A 280 15.49 -7.88 -4.59
CA ASP A 280 15.42 -7.39 -3.21
C ASP A 280 14.31 -6.35 -3.07
N ASP A 281 13.59 -6.44 -1.95
CA ASP A 281 12.53 -5.50 -1.56
C ASP A 281 12.90 -4.86 -0.21
N PRO A 282 13.68 -3.77 -0.23
CA PRO A 282 14.07 -3.08 0.98
C PRO A 282 12.88 -2.42 1.69
N PHE A 283 11.79 -2.16 0.97
CA PHE A 283 10.59 -1.52 1.51
C PHE A 283 9.82 -2.49 2.41
N ASP A 284 9.61 -3.73 1.97
CA ASP A 284 9.02 -4.76 2.83
C ASP A 284 9.94 -5.10 4.00
N TYR A 285 11.24 -5.23 3.75
CA TYR A 285 12.23 -5.51 4.80
C TYR A 285 12.25 -4.44 5.88
N ALA A 286 12.19 -3.16 5.51
CA ALA A 286 12.23 -2.03 6.43
C ALA A 286 10.89 -1.72 7.11
N ASN A 287 9.77 -2.25 6.62
CA ASN A 287 8.47 -2.02 7.23
C ASN A 287 8.39 -2.71 8.61
N PRO A 288 8.20 -1.96 9.71
CA PRO A 288 8.14 -2.54 11.06
C PRO A 288 6.98 -3.50 11.27
N SER A 289 5.93 -3.41 10.41
CA SER A 289 4.79 -4.34 10.44
C SER A 289 5.03 -5.63 9.66
N SER A 290 6.15 -5.76 8.94
CA SER A 290 6.47 -6.99 8.22
C SER A 290 6.75 -8.14 9.19
N THR A 291 6.18 -9.31 8.88
CA THR A 291 6.28 -10.46 9.76
C THR A 291 7.72 -10.95 9.85
N VAL A 292 8.23 -11.05 11.07
CA VAL A 292 9.56 -11.54 11.35
C VAL A 292 9.55 -12.39 12.62
N LYS A 293 10.19 -13.56 12.56
CA LYS A 293 10.54 -14.34 13.75
C LYS A 293 12.05 -14.35 13.92
N LYS A 294 12.50 -14.26 15.17
CA LYS A 294 13.92 -14.22 15.52
C LYS A 294 14.22 -15.23 16.63
N LYS A 295 15.37 -15.87 16.52
CA LYS A 295 15.88 -16.76 17.55
C LYS A 295 17.36 -16.53 17.75
N THR A 296 17.78 -16.26 18.98
CA THR A 296 19.19 -16.18 19.34
C THR A 296 19.72 -17.59 19.62
N VAL A 297 20.85 -17.90 19.00
CA VAL A 297 21.68 -19.08 19.32
C VAL A 297 22.92 -18.55 20.00
N TYR A 298 23.09 -18.89 21.26
CA TYR A 298 24.22 -18.43 22.08
C TYR A 298 25.48 -19.18 21.69
N ALA A 299 26.60 -18.45 21.63
CA ALA A 299 27.87 -19.01 21.21
C ALA A 299 28.40 -20.10 22.16
N ASP A 300 28.14 -19.99 23.43
CA ASP A 300 28.35 -21.07 24.40
C ASP A 300 27.22 -22.11 24.24
N LEU A 301 27.54 -23.25 23.61
CA LEU A 301 26.56 -24.31 23.35
C LEU A 301 26.22 -25.13 24.63
N THR A 302 26.93 -24.91 25.74
CA THR A 302 26.59 -25.50 27.05
C THR A 302 25.56 -24.66 27.81
N SER A 303 25.28 -23.43 27.33
CA SER A 303 24.34 -22.52 27.95
C SER A 303 22.91 -23.08 27.91
N SER A 304 22.21 -23.04 29.04
CA SER A 304 20.79 -23.39 29.17
C SER A 304 19.84 -22.41 28.39
N MET A 305 20.36 -21.29 27.91
CA MET A 305 19.64 -20.36 27.05
C MET A 305 19.42 -20.89 25.64
N ASN A 306 20.20 -21.88 25.20
CA ASN A 306 19.99 -22.54 23.93
C ASN A 306 18.81 -23.52 24.01
N SER A 307 18.09 -23.70 22.89
CA SER A 307 17.06 -24.73 22.77
C SER A 307 17.68 -26.10 23.00
N SER A 308 17.14 -26.86 23.94
CA SER A 308 17.59 -28.26 24.21
C SER A 308 17.43 -29.13 22.96
N GLY A 309 16.36 -28.93 22.18
CA GLY A 309 16.15 -29.61 20.91
C GLY A 309 17.25 -29.31 19.90
N LEU A 310 17.63 -28.03 19.75
CA LEU A 310 18.72 -27.64 18.86
C LEU A 310 20.04 -28.28 19.28
N ILE A 311 20.38 -28.22 20.56
CA ILE A 311 21.61 -28.83 21.10
C ILE A 311 21.61 -30.33 20.86
N SER A 312 20.49 -31.00 21.07
CA SER A 312 20.35 -32.45 20.81
C SER A 312 20.55 -32.81 19.33
N LEU A 313 19.92 -32.03 18.42
CA LEU A 313 20.08 -32.20 16.96
C LEU A 313 21.54 -32.00 16.53
N LEU A 314 22.15 -30.88 16.94
CA LEU A 314 23.53 -30.56 16.60
C LEU A 314 24.49 -31.62 17.15
N LYS A 315 24.28 -32.14 18.38
CA LYS A 315 25.08 -33.15 18.99
C LYS A 315 24.95 -34.47 18.23
N THR A 316 23.76 -34.90 17.83
CA THR A 316 23.55 -36.12 17.05
C THR A 316 24.31 -36.08 15.73
N LYS A 317 24.19 -34.97 15.01
CA LYS A 317 24.90 -34.75 13.73
C LYS A 317 26.43 -34.65 13.95
N ALA A 318 26.85 -34.01 15.04
CA ALA A 318 28.27 -33.89 15.39
C ALA A 318 28.92 -35.26 15.68
N VAL A 319 28.29 -36.12 16.44
CA VAL A 319 28.78 -37.47 16.72
C VAL A 319 29.03 -38.23 15.43
N SER A 320 28.07 -38.26 14.52
CA SER A 320 28.22 -38.92 13.20
C SER A 320 29.39 -38.30 12.39
N LYS A 321 29.48 -36.97 12.35
CA LYS A 321 30.52 -36.28 11.61
C LYS A 321 31.91 -36.52 12.22
N LEU A 322 32.05 -36.43 13.55
CA LEU A 322 33.31 -36.68 14.27
C LEU A 322 33.77 -38.12 14.08
N SER A 323 32.85 -39.11 14.14
CA SER A 323 33.19 -40.49 13.84
C SER A 323 33.74 -40.66 12.43
N SER A 324 33.15 -40.01 11.43
CA SER A 324 33.68 -40.03 10.05
C SER A 324 35.04 -39.32 9.90
N MET A 325 35.40 -38.44 10.84
CA MET A 325 36.71 -37.79 10.94
C MET A 325 37.76 -38.63 11.74
N GLY A 326 37.40 -39.84 12.20
CA GLY A 326 38.30 -40.72 12.90
C GLY A 326 38.32 -40.56 14.42
N TYR A 327 37.35 -39.80 15.01
CA TYR A 327 37.21 -39.71 16.47
C TYR A 327 36.34 -40.84 17.02
N SER A 328 36.58 -41.28 18.25
CA SER A 328 35.74 -42.22 18.98
C SER A 328 34.56 -41.50 19.66
N ALA A 329 33.78 -40.72 18.86
CA ALA A 329 32.71 -39.88 19.34
C ALA A 329 31.42 -40.69 19.61
N THR A 330 30.80 -40.43 20.78
CA THR A 330 29.50 -40.98 21.18
C THR A 330 28.64 -39.90 21.80
N GLN A 331 27.36 -40.17 22.00
CA GLN A 331 26.46 -39.21 22.69
C GLN A 331 26.91 -38.95 24.13
N SER A 332 27.52 -39.93 24.81
CA SER A 332 27.97 -39.76 26.19
C SER A 332 29.29 -39.04 26.36
N ASN A 333 30.24 -39.18 25.40
CA ASN A 333 31.57 -38.57 25.51
C ASN A 333 31.75 -37.30 24.67
N THR A 334 30.74 -36.84 23.96
CA THR A 334 30.82 -35.65 23.15
C THR A 334 30.06 -34.48 23.82
N THR A 335 30.75 -33.36 24.00
CA THR A 335 30.16 -32.10 24.52
C THR A 335 30.41 -31.00 23.52
N LEU A 336 29.31 -30.36 23.04
CA LEU A 336 29.39 -29.17 22.21
C LEU A 336 29.89 -28.02 23.06
N GLN A 337 30.78 -27.16 22.53
CA GLN A 337 31.40 -26.10 23.29
C GLN A 337 31.05 -24.73 22.70
N THR A 338 31.84 -24.24 21.75
CA THR A 338 31.73 -22.87 21.24
C THR A 338 31.28 -22.86 19.80
N LEU A 339 30.14 -22.22 19.53
CA LEU A 339 29.62 -21.95 18.18
C LEU A 339 30.48 -20.86 17.54
N LYS A 340 31.11 -21.15 16.43
CA LYS A 340 32.02 -20.27 15.71
C LYS A 340 31.37 -19.57 14.53
N ASN A 341 30.48 -20.28 13.83
CA ASN A 341 29.80 -19.77 12.67
C ASN A 341 28.44 -20.44 12.45
N VAL A 342 27.50 -19.68 11.88
CA VAL A 342 26.22 -20.18 11.36
C VAL A 342 26.02 -19.56 9.98
N THR A 343 25.67 -20.38 8.97
CA THR A 343 25.52 -19.90 7.59
C THR A 343 24.34 -20.62 6.92
N ALA A 344 23.35 -19.84 6.45
CA ALA A 344 22.30 -20.35 5.58
C ALA A 344 22.82 -20.47 4.15
N HIS A 345 22.53 -21.57 3.47
CA HIS A 345 23.00 -21.83 2.11
C HIS A 345 22.05 -22.77 1.35
N THR A 346 22.43 -23.17 0.14
CA THR A 346 21.65 -24.04 -0.75
C THR A 346 20.28 -23.41 -1.06
N PRO A 347 20.27 -22.36 -1.90
CA PRO A 347 19.00 -21.75 -2.30
C PRO A 347 18.12 -22.77 -3.04
N LYS A 348 16.84 -22.79 -2.74
CA LYS A 348 15.82 -23.63 -3.39
C LYS A 348 15.74 -23.38 -4.89
N TYR A 349 16.03 -22.15 -5.32
CA TYR A 349 15.99 -21.71 -6.71
C TYR A 349 17.29 -21.00 -7.11
N ALA A 350 17.51 -20.85 -8.43
CA ALA A 350 18.70 -20.21 -8.96
C ALA A 350 18.87 -18.76 -8.46
N SER A 351 20.14 -18.31 -8.43
CA SER A 351 20.44 -16.90 -8.15
C SER A 351 19.54 -15.94 -8.96
N PRO A 352 19.07 -14.85 -8.37
CA PRO A 352 19.44 -14.26 -7.07
C PRO A 352 18.59 -14.71 -5.85
N SER A 353 17.85 -15.82 -5.94
CA SER A 353 16.99 -16.29 -4.84
C SER A 353 17.79 -16.56 -3.56
N ARG A 354 17.28 -16.03 -2.43
CA ARG A 354 17.80 -16.25 -1.09
C ARG A 354 16.91 -17.19 -0.26
N LEU A 355 16.03 -17.93 -0.90
CA LEU A 355 15.22 -18.94 -0.24
C LEU A 355 16.10 -20.17 0.05
N TYR A 356 16.87 -20.09 1.14
CA TYR A 356 17.79 -21.15 1.55
C TYR A 356 17.05 -22.33 2.17
N THR A 357 17.56 -23.55 1.92
CA THR A 357 16.99 -24.79 2.46
C THR A 357 17.90 -25.45 3.49
N LYS A 358 19.18 -25.07 3.56
CA LYS A 358 20.17 -25.65 4.47
C LYS A 358 20.82 -24.57 5.32
N MET A 359 21.27 -24.99 6.52
CA MET A 359 22.01 -24.14 7.44
C MET A 359 23.15 -24.92 8.09
N ASP A 360 24.37 -24.41 7.95
CA ASP A 360 25.56 -24.94 8.57
C ASP A 360 25.80 -24.34 9.95
N PHE A 361 26.12 -25.18 10.91
CA PHE A 361 26.60 -24.78 12.23
C PHE A 361 28.04 -25.29 12.41
N THR A 362 29.00 -24.38 12.55
CA THR A 362 30.42 -24.69 12.82
C THR A 362 30.74 -24.39 14.26
N PHE A 363 31.21 -25.38 15.01
CA PHE A 363 31.49 -25.25 16.43
C PHE A 363 32.64 -26.15 16.88
N THR A 364 33.19 -25.92 18.07
CA THR A 364 34.10 -26.85 18.73
C THR A 364 33.32 -27.87 19.57
N ALA A 365 33.80 -29.09 19.58
CA ALA A 365 33.27 -30.16 20.42
C ALA A 365 34.41 -30.89 21.13
N ALA A 366 34.27 -31.08 22.40
CA ALA A 366 35.12 -32.03 23.17
C ALA A 366 34.63 -33.45 22.94
N THR A 367 35.54 -34.37 22.69
CA THR A 367 35.28 -35.78 22.41
C THR A 367 36.50 -36.64 22.74
N GLN A 368 36.58 -37.85 22.22
CA GLN A 368 37.75 -38.74 22.34
C GLN A 368 38.35 -39.01 20.96
N ASN A 369 39.68 -39.03 20.86
CA ASN A 369 40.37 -39.52 19.67
C ASN A 369 40.28 -41.04 19.53
N SER A 370 40.85 -41.62 18.46
CA SER A 370 40.85 -43.05 18.21
C SER A 370 41.57 -43.86 19.29
N ALA A 371 42.47 -43.25 20.04
CA ALA A 371 43.17 -43.88 21.18
C ALA A 371 42.40 -43.73 22.52
N GLY A 372 41.19 -43.19 22.54
CA GLY A 372 40.37 -42.98 23.73
C GLY A 372 40.77 -41.75 24.59
N SER A 373 41.78 -40.97 24.18
CA SER A 373 42.20 -39.76 24.90
C SER A 373 41.28 -38.58 24.59
N SER A 374 41.12 -37.65 25.55
CA SER A 374 40.36 -36.41 25.36
C SER A 374 40.93 -35.59 24.20
N ALA A 375 40.05 -35.11 23.34
CA ALA A 375 40.38 -34.30 22.17
C ALA A 375 39.32 -33.20 21.97
N THR A 376 39.71 -32.08 21.33
CA THR A 376 38.77 -31.08 20.88
C THR A 376 38.88 -30.95 19.37
N ALA A 377 37.76 -31.01 18.69
CA ALA A 377 37.67 -30.85 17.25
C ALA A 377 36.73 -29.72 16.85
N THR A 378 37.04 -29.07 15.71
CA THR A 378 36.07 -28.16 15.05
C THR A 378 35.26 -28.99 14.05
N VAL A 379 33.97 -28.92 14.15
CA VAL A 379 33.04 -29.66 13.29
C VAL A 379 32.00 -28.71 12.68
N THR A 380 31.66 -28.97 11.44
CA THR A 380 30.53 -28.33 10.76
C THR A 380 29.45 -29.36 10.48
N VAL A 381 28.24 -29.09 10.91
CA VAL A 381 27.07 -29.90 10.65
C VAL A 381 26.03 -29.10 9.87
N THR A 382 25.39 -29.75 8.91
CA THR A 382 24.34 -29.18 8.09
C THR A 382 22.98 -29.63 8.60
N CYS A 383 22.09 -28.69 8.81
CA CYS A 383 20.68 -28.92 9.14
C CYS A 383 19.78 -28.50 8.01
N ASP A 384 18.67 -29.18 7.83
CA ASP A 384 17.58 -28.71 6.96
C ASP A 384 16.79 -27.61 7.66
N ILE A 385 16.51 -26.52 6.93
CA ILE A 385 15.80 -25.38 7.51
C ILE A 385 14.35 -25.74 7.79
N PHE A 386 13.63 -26.30 6.84
CA PHE A 386 12.20 -26.55 6.93
C PHE A 386 11.89 -27.86 7.66
N ASP A 387 12.61 -28.93 7.33
CA ASP A 387 12.36 -30.25 7.92
C ASP A 387 12.85 -30.39 9.37
N GLU A 388 13.95 -29.69 9.75
CA GLU A 388 14.59 -29.88 11.05
C GLU A 388 14.53 -28.62 11.94
N LEU A 389 14.83 -27.41 11.42
CA LEU A 389 15.03 -26.25 12.26
C LEU A 389 13.74 -25.46 12.51
N GLU A 390 12.87 -25.36 11.52
CA GLU A 390 11.71 -24.47 11.55
C GLU A 390 10.78 -24.77 12.72
N SER A 391 10.29 -26.01 12.83
CA SER A 391 9.40 -26.42 13.92
C SER A 391 10.14 -26.52 15.26
N LEU A 392 11.38 -27.05 15.26
CA LEU A 392 12.20 -27.19 16.45
C LEU A 392 12.53 -25.87 17.14
N LEU A 393 12.70 -24.79 16.38
CA LEU A 393 12.96 -23.44 16.88
C LEU A 393 11.68 -22.59 16.98
N SER A 394 10.53 -23.12 16.60
CA SER A 394 9.24 -22.40 16.50
C SER A 394 9.33 -21.16 15.59
N MET A 395 10.08 -21.28 14.49
CA MET A 395 10.38 -20.19 13.57
C MET A 395 9.44 -20.14 12.35
N GLY A 396 8.65 -21.17 12.08
CA GLY A 396 7.66 -21.18 11.00
C GLY A 396 6.65 -20.06 11.14
N ILE A 397 6.43 -19.31 10.04
CA ILE A 397 5.47 -18.21 9.97
C ILE A 397 4.15 -18.73 9.39
N GLN A 398 4.24 -19.56 8.37
CA GLN A 398 3.13 -20.24 7.71
C GLN A 398 3.63 -21.59 7.16
N SER A 399 2.71 -22.50 6.83
CA SER A 399 3.08 -23.86 6.39
C SER A 399 3.34 -23.90 4.87
N LEU A 400 4.23 -23.06 4.34
CA LEU A 400 4.56 -23.01 2.91
C LEU A 400 6.03 -23.34 2.60
N ASP A 401 6.89 -23.54 3.61
CA ASP A 401 8.33 -23.80 3.47
C ASP A 401 9.01 -22.82 2.50
N ASN A 402 8.71 -21.54 2.67
CA ASN A 402 9.15 -20.48 1.78
C ASN A 402 9.63 -19.21 2.50
N GLU A 403 9.84 -19.27 3.80
CA GLU A 403 10.41 -18.19 4.59
C GLU A 403 11.85 -17.92 4.16
N LEU A 404 12.22 -16.64 4.10
CA LEU A 404 13.60 -16.21 3.87
C LEU A 404 14.35 -16.25 5.20
N TRP A 405 15.28 -17.20 5.32
CA TRP A 405 16.10 -17.33 6.51
C TRP A 405 17.44 -16.57 6.33
N SER A 406 17.82 -15.86 7.36
CA SER A 406 19.10 -15.17 7.45
C SER A 406 19.73 -15.31 8.80
N VAL A 407 21.03 -15.05 8.87
CA VAL A 407 21.84 -15.12 10.09
C VAL A 407 22.60 -13.82 10.25
N SER A 408 22.55 -13.23 11.44
CA SER A 408 23.36 -12.08 11.81
C SER A 408 24.08 -12.35 13.14
N LYS A 409 25.11 -11.55 13.44
CA LYS A 409 25.83 -11.61 14.72
C LYS A 409 25.30 -10.54 15.68
N SER A 410 25.18 -10.91 16.96
CA SER A 410 24.88 -10.01 18.07
C SER A 410 25.92 -10.29 19.18
N GLY A 411 27.00 -9.52 19.20
CA GLY A 411 28.18 -9.84 20.00
C GLY A 411 28.81 -11.16 19.53
N SER A 412 29.01 -12.10 20.46
CA SER A 412 29.48 -13.45 20.15
C SER A 412 28.40 -14.38 19.66
N ASN A 413 27.11 -14.04 19.83
CA ASN A 413 25.96 -14.89 19.54
C ASN A 413 25.49 -14.72 18.09
N PHE A 414 24.64 -15.64 17.63
CA PHE A 414 24.04 -15.62 16.32
C PHE A 414 22.52 -15.44 16.44
N VAL A 415 21.97 -14.55 15.61
CA VAL A 415 20.52 -14.33 15.51
C VAL A 415 20.04 -14.90 14.19
N LEU A 416 19.21 -15.92 14.29
CA LEU A 416 18.47 -16.48 13.16
C LEU A 416 17.22 -15.63 12.96
N GLU A 417 16.91 -15.30 11.72
CA GLU A 417 15.73 -14.54 11.37
C GLU A 417 15.01 -15.20 10.22
N ALA A 418 13.70 -15.42 10.36
CA ALA A 418 12.80 -15.92 9.33
C ALA A 418 11.78 -14.83 8.99
N ARG A 419 11.56 -14.58 7.70
CA ARG A 419 10.65 -13.55 7.17
C ARG A 419 9.84 -14.11 6.02
N ARG A 420 8.75 -13.51 5.71
CA ARG A 420 7.76 -13.71 4.65
C ARG A 420 6.42 -14.19 5.21
N TYR A 421 5.36 -13.59 4.70
CA TYR A 421 3.98 -14.03 4.98
C TYR A 421 3.21 -14.02 3.66
N GLY A 422 2.90 -15.18 3.10
CA GLY A 422 2.32 -15.39 1.78
C GLY A 422 3.36 -15.97 0.80
N HIS A 423 2.96 -16.10 -0.46
CA HIS A 423 3.78 -16.72 -1.51
C HIS A 423 5.00 -15.88 -1.95
N GLY A 424 5.03 -14.59 -1.64
CA GLY A 424 6.13 -13.67 -1.99
C GLY A 424 6.16 -13.22 -3.45
N MET A 425 5.27 -13.70 -4.31
CA MET A 425 5.20 -13.31 -5.73
C MET A 425 4.53 -11.95 -5.91
N GLY A 426 5.00 -11.17 -6.88
CA GLY A 426 4.44 -9.88 -7.25
C GLY A 426 4.53 -8.84 -6.13
N MET A 427 3.44 -8.11 -5.85
CA MET A 427 3.44 -6.99 -4.92
C MET A 427 3.36 -7.43 -3.46
N SER A 428 4.32 -6.98 -2.63
CA SER A 428 4.16 -7.03 -1.18
C SER A 428 3.23 -5.91 -0.72
N GLN A 429 2.13 -6.27 -0.02
CA GLN A 429 1.22 -5.28 0.54
C GLN A 429 1.93 -4.40 1.58
N ARG A 430 2.77 -4.98 2.44
CA ARG A 430 3.55 -4.23 3.44
C ARG A 430 4.65 -3.40 2.81
N GLY A 431 5.30 -3.90 1.75
CA GLY A 431 6.24 -3.11 0.95
C GLY A 431 5.55 -1.92 0.30
N ALA A 432 4.39 -2.12 -0.33
CA ALA A 432 3.58 -1.06 -0.92
C ALA A 432 3.14 -0.01 0.12
N MET A 433 2.70 -0.44 1.31
CA MET A 433 2.36 0.46 2.43
C MET A 433 3.56 1.31 2.86
N TYR A 434 4.75 0.71 2.93
CA TYR A 434 5.95 1.43 3.34
C TYR A 434 6.44 2.39 2.24
N MET A 435 6.39 1.98 0.97
CA MET A 435 6.64 2.88 -0.15
C MET A 435 5.72 4.10 -0.11
N ALA A 436 4.41 3.88 0.05
CA ALA A 436 3.44 4.97 0.17
C ALA A 436 3.70 5.88 1.37
N LYS A 437 4.13 5.33 2.52
CA LYS A 437 4.57 6.11 3.69
C LYS A 437 5.79 6.98 3.38
N LEU A 438 6.67 6.54 2.50
CA LEU A 438 7.85 7.29 2.05
C LEU A 438 7.54 8.28 0.91
N GLY A 439 6.27 8.40 0.50
CA GLY A 439 5.83 9.35 -0.52
C GLY A 439 5.85 8.81 -1.96
N TYR A 440 6.08 7.51 -2.17
CA TYR A 440 5.95 6.92 -3.50
C TYR A 440 4.47 6.88 -3.94
N THR A 441 4.23 7.22 -5.19
CA THR A 441 2.91 7.16 -5.81
C THR A 441 2.53 5.73 -6.21
N TYR A 442 1.24 5.46 -6.41
CA TYR A 442 0.76 4.12 -6.78
C TYR A 442 1.38 3.58 -8.08
N ASP A 443 1.66 4.44 -9.05
CA ASP A 443 2.31 4.06 -10.31
C ASP A 443 3.78 3.69 -10.11
N GLN A 444 4.50 4.34 -9.20
CA GLN A 444 5.84 3.97 -8.78
C GLN A 444 5.82 2.63 -8.04
N ILE A 445 4.87 2.43 -7.13
CA ILE A 445 4.70 1.15 -6.42
C ILE A 445 4.47 0.02 -7.44
N LEU A 446 3.53 0.20 -8.38
CA LEU A 446 3.26 -0.79 -9.43
C LEU A 446 4.47 -1.03 -10.33
N GLY A 447 5.19 0.03 -10.72
CA GLY A 447 6.41 -0.06 -11.53
C GLY A 447 7.54 -0.81 -10.81
N PHE A 448 7.61 -0.71 -9.48
CA PHE A 448 8.56 -1.49 -8.69
C PHE A 448 8.25 -2.98 -8.69
N TYR A 449 7.00 -3.39 -8.53
CA TYR A 449 6.66 -4.81 -8.42
C TYR A 449 6.41 -5.53 -9.75
N TYR A 450 6.00 -4.82 -10.81
CA TYR A 450 5.64 -5.39 -12.11
C TYR A 450 6.45 -4.75 -13.23
N ASP A 451 7.64 -5.30 -13.44
CA ASP A 451 8.66 -4.75 -14.34
C ASP A 451 8.17 -4.65 -15.80
N GLY A 452 8.33 -3.47 -16.42
CA GLY A 452 8.02 -3.23 -17.83
C GLY A 452 6.53 -3.27 -18.18
N CYS A 453 5.65 -3.27 -17.16
CA CYS A 453 4.21 -3.20 -17.37
C CYS A 453 3.77 -1.77 -17.65
N LYS A 454 2.66 -1.64 -18.39
CA LYS A 454 1.98 -0.38 -18.66
C LYS A 454 0.64 -0.36 -17.95
N ARG A 455 0.24 0.81 -17.45
CA ARG A 455 -1.13 1.07 -17.03
C ARG A 455 -1.97 1.34 -18.26
N VAL A 456 -3.14 0.74 -18.34
CA VAL A 456 -4.08 0.93 -19.45
C VAL A 456 -5.43 1.28 -18.88
N GLN A 457 -6.04 2.35 -19.39
CA GLN A 457 -7.39 2.77 -19.00
C GLN A 457 -8.43 2.05 -19.85
N HIS A 458 -9.38 1.38 -19.20
CA HIS A 458 -10.54 0.75 -19.82
C HIS A 458 -11.85 1.42 -19.36
N SER A 459 -12.83 1.43 -20.23
CA SER A 459 -14.24 1.64 -19.88
C SER A 459 -14.88 0.30 -19.58
N PHE A 460 -15.42 0.10 -18.37
CA PHE A 460 -16.18 -1.09 -17.99
C PHE A 460 -17.66 -0.80 -18.05
N THR A 461 -18.44 -1.68 -18.72
CA THR A 461 -19.91 -1.56 -18.75
C THR A 461 -20.52 -2.20 -17.52
N ASN A 462 -21.45 -1.48 -16.87
CA ASN A 462 -22.25 -1.97 -15.77
C ASN A 462 -23.66 -2.31 -16.30
N THR A 463 -23.91 -3.57 -16.60
CA THR A 463 -25.15 -4.00 -17.23
C THR A 463 -26.23 -4.27 -16.18
N ILE A 464 -27.40 -3.67 -16.35
CA ILE A 464 -28.62 -3.97 -15.61
C ILE A 464 -29.54 -4.75 -16.52
N LEU A 465 -30.14 -5.80 -16.02
CA LEU A 465 -31.23 -6.51 -16.71
C LEU A 465 -32.54 -5.90 -16.23
N SER A 466 -33.22 -5.12 -17.10
CA SER A 466 -34.56 -4.61 -16.77
C SER A 466 -35.58 -5.73 -16.67
N ALA A 467 -36.71 -5.48 -15.94
CA ALA A 467 -37.81 -6.45 -15.80
C ALA A 467 -38.42 -6.86 -17.15
N ASP A 468 -38.28 -6.02 -18.18
CA ASP A 468 -38.82 -6.20 -19.51
C ASP A 468 -37.88 -6.86 -20.52
N SER A 469 -36.85 -7.60 -20.08
CA SER A 469 -35.90 -8.32 -20.93
C SER A 469 -35.09 -7.46 -21.91
N THR A 470 -35.21 -6.15 -21.92
CA THR A 470 -34.31 -5.25 -22.61
C THR A 470 -33.10 -4.97 -21.73
N GLN A 471 -31.92 -5.27 -22.23
CA GLN A 471 -30.66 -4.92 -21.57
C GLN A 471 -30.46 -3.40 -21.69
N GLU A 472 -30.62 -2.69 -20.60
CA GLU A 472 -30.14 -1.32 -20.52
C GLU A 472 -28.65 -1.35 -20.16
N GLN A 473 -27.82 -1.15 -21.17
CA GLN A 473 -26.39 -0.93 -20.95
C GLN A 473 -26.21 0.48 -20.41
N VAL A 474 -26.04 0.59 -19.10
CA VAL A 474 -25.50 1.82 -18.54
C VAL A 474 -24.00 1.78 -18.76
N THR A 475 -23.56 2.45 -19.81
CA THR A 475 -22.16 2.81 -19.95
C THR A 475 -21.89 3.81 -18.83
N VAL A 476 -21.26 3.38 -17.77
CA VAL A 476 -20.73 4.35 -16.80
C VAL A 476 -19.61 5.04 -17.56
N GLU A 477 -19.88 6.25 -18.04
CA GLU A 477 -18.79 7.09 -18.54
C GLU A 477 -17.70 7.13 -17.48
N PRO A 478 -16.44 6.99 -17.88
CA PRO A 478 -15.36 7.32 -16.98
C PRO A 478 -15.64 8.73 -16.45
N PRO A 479 -15.25 9.04 -15.22
CA PRO A 479 -15.33 10.42 -14.71
C PRO A 479 -14.84 11.31 -15.83
N ALA A 480 -15.62 12.37 -16.09
CA ALA A 480 -15.43 13.31 -17.21
C ALA A 480 -13.95 13.45 -17.51
N GLU A 481 -13.59 13.14 -18.74
CA GLU A 481 -12.21 13.00 -19.22
C GLU A 481 -11.22 13.61 -18.23
N LEU A 482 -10.43 12.75 -17.58
CA LEU A 482 -9.09 13.23 -17.27
C LEU A 482 -8.57 13.62 -18.65
N GLU A 483 -8.65 14.96 -18.94
CA GLU A 483 -8.13 15.50 -20.20
C GLU A 483 -6.85 14.75 -20.46
N GLU A 484 -6.71 14.12 -21.63
CA GLU A 484 -5.55 13.31 -21.99
C GLU A 484 -4.34 13.98 -21.37
N GLU A 485 -3.63 13.26 -20.48
CA GLU A 485 -2.40 13.78 -19.94
C GLU A 485 -1.53 14.04 -21.17
N ASP A 486 -1.53 15.29 -21.64
CA ASP A 486 -0.62 15.72 -22.69
C ASP A 486 0.78 15.39 -22.18
N PRO A 487 1.48 14.40 -22.76
CA PRO A 487 2.83 14.04 -22.31
C PRO A 487 3.81 15.21 -22.51
N SER A 488 3.40 16.27 -23.20
CA SER A 488 4.11 17.53 -23.32
C SER A 488 3.70 18.56 -22.26
N ALA A 489 2.68 18.30 -21.42
CA ALA A 489 2.24 19.23 -20.39
C ALA A 489 3.34 19.41 -19.32
N CYS A 490 3.74 20.63 -19.13
CA CYS A 490 4.67 21.00 -18.06
C CYS A 490 3.98 20.85 -16.71
N ARG A 491 4.56 20.04 -15.81
CA ARG A 491 3.99 19.76 -14.48
C ARG A 491 4.86 20.29 -13.38
N GLY A 492 4.20 20.74 -12.32
CA GLY A 492 4.83 21.15 -11.08
C GLY A 492 4.33 20.28 -9.93
N THR A 493 5.25 19.77 -9.11
CA THR A 493 4.91 19.16 -7.82
C THR A 493 5.07 20.21 -6.74
N VAL A 494 4.02 20.41 -5.93
CA VAL A 494 4.06 21.37 -4.81
C VAL A 494 5.06 20.87 -3.76
N LYS A 495 6.03 21.70 -3.41
CA LYS A 495 7.03 21.45 -2.38
C LYS A 495 6.91 22.51 -1.29
N LEU A 496 6.38 22.10 -0.14
CA LEU A 496 6.24 22.92 1.06
C LEU A 496 7.00 22.29 2.23
N VAL A 497 7.43 23.13 3.15
CA VAL A 497 8.30 22.80 4.27
C VAL A 497 7.63 21.93 5.33
N SER A 498 6.33 22.07 5.52
CA SER A 498 5.57 21.33 6.53
C SER A 498 4.57 20.39 5.88
N ALA A 499 4.50 19.16 6.35
CA ALA A 499 3.60 18.12 5.83
C ALA A 499 2.10 18.48 5.90
N GLY A 500 1.71 19.48 6.69
CA GLY A 500 0.33 19.98 6.80
C GLY A 500 0.06 21.31 6.09
N SER A 501 1.07 21.88 5.42
CA SER A 501 0.93 23.17 4.73
C SER A 501 0.28 23.04 3.36
N ALA A 502 -0.38 24.12 2.90
CA ALA A 502 -0.96 24.19 1.58
C ALA A 502 -0.45 25.42 0.82
N LEU A 503 -0.12 25.25 -0.46
CA LEU A 503 0.29 26.30 -1.37
C LEU A 503 -0.91 27.17 -1.73
N ALA A 504 -0.79 28.48 -1.53
CA ALA A 504 -1.81 29.46 -1.90
C ALA A 504 -1.87 29.65 -3.42
N ILE A 505 -3.04 29.43 -4.03
CA ILE A 505 -3.33 29.76 -5.43
C ILE A 505 -4.02 31.12 -5.44
N ARG A 506 -3.49 32.10 -6.18
CA ARG A 506 -3.92 33.48 -6.15
C ARG A 506 -4.47 33.96 -7.48
N SER A 507 -5.31 35.02 -7.44
CA SER A 507 -5.93 35.61 -8.63
C SER A 507 -4.99 36.46 -9.46
N ALA A 508 -3.82 36.86 -8.94
CA ALA A 508 -2.81 37.64 -9.64
C ALA A 508 -1.40 37.34 -9.11
N LYS A 509 -0.36 37.79 -9.83
CA LYS A 509 1.07 37.65 -9.51
C LYS A 509 1.47 38.53 -8.32
N SER A 510 0.89 38.30 -7.15
CA SER A 510 1.18 39.07 -5.94
C SER A 510 0.86 38.24 -4.70
N THR A 511 1.70 38.31 -3.68
CA THR A 511 1.45 37.68 -2.38
C THR A 511 0.27 38.29 -1.63
N THR A 512 -0.16 39.48 -2.00
CA THR A 512 -1.32 40.16 -1.45
C THR A 512 -2.58 40.02 -2.32
N ALA A 513 -2.47 39.40 -3.50
CA ALA A 513 -3.63 39.16 -4.36
C ALA A 513 -4.62 38.20 -3.65
N PRO A 514 -5.94 38.34 -3.94
CA PRO A 514 -6.93 37.43 -3.38
C PRO A 514 -6.58 35.96 -3.56
N LEU A 515 -6.71 35.19 -2.48
CA LEU A 515 -6.61 33.75 -2.51
C LEU A 515 -7.84 33.19 -3.24
N ILE A 516 -7.65 32.21 -4.13
CA ILE A 516 -8.74 31.56 -4.85
C ILE A 516 -8.78 30.06 -4.59
N GLY A 517 -7.75 29.49 -3.93
CA GLY A 517 -7.69 28.10 -3.53
C GLY A 517 -6.34 27.72 -2.98
N THR A 518 -6.19 26.45 -2.63
CA THR A 518 -4.95 25.91 -2.10
C THR A 518 -4.63 24.54 -2.72
N ALA A 519 -3.34 24.21 -2.81
CA ALA A 519 -2.85 22.89 -3.21
C ALA A 519 -1.93 22.33 -2.11
N GLY A 520 -2.21 21.14 -1.62
CA GLY A 520 -1.44 20.51 -0.55
C GLY A 520 0.00 20.18 -0.97
N ASN A 521 0.89 20.00 0.00
CA ASN A 521 2.25 19.55 -0.26
C ASN A 521 2.26 18.19 -0.99
N GLY A 522 3.06 18.09 -2.05
CA GLY A 522 3.10 16.92 -2.93
C GLY A 522 2.01 16.89 -4.02
N ALA A 523 1.07 17.86 -4.04
CA ALA A 523 0.07 17.93 -5.10
C ALA A 523 0.74 18.21 -6.46
N ILE A 524 0.22 17.57 -7.51
CA ILE A 524 0.66 17.80 -8.88
C ILE A 524 -0.27 18.84 -9.51
N VAL A 525 0.32 19.85 -10.13
CA VAL A 525 -0.37 20.93 -10.83
C VAL A 525 0.13 21.01 -12.27
N ASP A 526 -0.71 21.37 -13.21
CA ASP A 526 -0.26 21.69 -14.56
C ASP A 526 0.29 23.12 -14.57
N VAL A 527 1.51 23.29 -15.07
CA VAL A 527 2.16 24.59 -15.20
C VAL A 527 1.93 25.10 -16.60
N LEU A 528 1.03 26.07 -16.74
CA LEU A 528 0.64 26.63 -18.03
C LEU A 528 1.65 27.68 -18.50
N SER A 529 2.15 28.53 -17.60
CA SER A 529 3.25 29.46 -17.86
C SER A 529 4.14 29.65 -16.64
N ASN A 530 5.38 30.07 -16.84
CA ASN A 530 6.35 30.38 -15.79
C ASN A 530 7.25 31.53 -16.24
N ASP A 531 7.24 32.64 -15.49
CA ASP A 531 8.07 33.81 -15.75
C ASP A 531 9.35 33.84 -14.88
N GLY A 532 9.62 32.77 -14.17
CA GLY A 532 10.76 32.62 -13.24
C GLY A 532 10.44 33.05 -11.81
N THR A 533 9.41 33.86 -11.58
CA THR A 533 8.96 34.31 -10.26
C THR A 533 7.60 33.71 -9.93
N TRP A 534 6.69 33.68 -10.89
CA TRP A 534 5.34 33.17 -10.77
C TRP A 534 5.03 32.15 -11.85
N CYS A 535 4.35 31.08 -11.44
CA CYS A 535 3.72 30.13 -12.36
C CYS A 535 2.22 30.42 -12.44
N PHE A 536 1.67 30.42 -13.66
CA PHE A 536 0.23 30.27 -13.86
C PHE A 536 -0.08 28.79 -14.00
N ILE A 537 -0.90 28.28 -13.09
CA ILE A 537 -1.16 26.85 -12.96
C ILE A 537 -2.64 26.52 -13.14
N ARG A 538 -2.89 25.25 -13.46
CA ARG A 538 -4.21 24.61 -13.30
C ARG A 538 -4.12 23.54 -12.23
N PHE A 539 -5.07 23.55 -11.30
CA PHE A 539 -5.24 22.54 -10.26
C PHE A 539 -6.72 22.17 -10.14
N GLY A 540 -7.10 21.01 -10.66
CA GLY A 540 -8.51 20.71 -10.90
C GLY A 540 -9.13 21.74 -11.85
N SER A 541 -10.21 22.39 -11.47
CA SER A 541 -10.80 23.49 -12.24
C SER A 541 -10.28 24.88 -11.86
N LEU A 542 -9.42 24.99 -10.85
CA LEU A 542 -8.80 26.27 -10.48
C LEU A 542 -7.65 26.60 -11.42
N LYS A 543 -7.66 27.81 -11.99
CA LYS A 543 -6.54 28.41 -12.70
C LYS A 543 -6.11 29.66 -11.93
N GLY A 544 -4.83 29.84 -11.67
CA GLY A 544 -4.32 30.97 -10.91
C GLY A 544 -2.80 30.94 -10.73
N TYR A 545 -2.30 31.87 -9.94
CA TYR A 545 -0.88 32.12 -9.77
C TYR A 545 -0.33 31.53 -8.48
N VAL A 546 0.84 30.92 -8.58
CA VAL A 546 1.64 30.43 -7.45
C VAL A 546 3.10 30.84 -7.63
N PRO A 547 3.88 31.04 -6.55
CA PRO A 547 5.31 31.30 -6.66
C PRO A 547 6.04 30.13 -7.32
N SER A 548 6.93 30.39 -8.28
CA SER A 548 7.67 29.37 -9.03
C SER A 548 8.54 28.51 -8.13
N ASN A 549 9.09 29.06 -7.05
CA ASN A 549 9.93 28.36 -6.08
C ASN A 549 9.20 27.36 -5.20
N ALA A 550 7.86 27.43 -5.15
CA ALA A 550 7.03 26.47 -4.43
C ALA A 550 6.72 25.20 -5.25
N LEU A 551 7.24 25.11 -6.47
CA LEU A 551 7.03 23.98 -7.38
C LEU A 551 8.36 23.33 -7.79
N SER A 552 8.39 22.01 -7.81
CA SER A 552 9.38 21.24 -8.58
C SER A 552 8.82 21.01 -9.97
N ILE A 553 9.29 21.77 -10.96
CA ILE A 553 8.75 21.78 -12.32
C ILE A 553 9.52 20.78 -13.18
N SER A 554 8.78 19.93 -13.92
CA SER A 554 9.30 19.03 -14.95
C SER A 554 8.76 19.44 -16.32
N GLY A 555 9.65 19.69 -17.28
CA GLY A 555 9.30 20.17 -18.62
C GLY A 555 9.33 21.69 -18.75
N THR A 556 9.02 22.18 -19.95
CA THR A 556 8.95 23.62 -20.27
C THR A 556 7.49 23.98 -20.53
N PRO A 557 6.91 24.99 -19.83
CA PRO A 557 5.56 25.43 -20.09
C PRO A 557 5.42 25.96 -21.53
N THR A 558 4.43 25.48 -22.24
CA THR A 558 4.12 25.90 -23.64
C THR A 558 2.80 26.67 -23.74
N GLY A 559 2.05 26.76 -22.64
CA GLY A 559 0.76 27.45 -22.58
C GLY A 559 0.90 28.95 -22.36
N THR A 560 -0.22 29.65 -22.48
CA THR A 560 -0.36 31.08 -22.22
C THR A 560 -1.11 31.34 -20.91
N GLU A 561 -0.89 32.49 -20.32
CA GLU A 561 -1.68 32.96 -19.18
C GLU A 561 -3.13 33.19 -19.60
N GLU A 562 -4.04 32.67 -18.82
CA GLU A 562 -5.48 32.88 -18.97
C GLU A 562 -6.02 33.66 -17.76
N THR A 563 -7.33 33.93 -17.76
CA THR A 563 -7.97 34.58 -16.62
C THR A 563 -8.03 33.61 -15.43
N ALA A 564 -7.63 34.07 -14.24
CA ALA A 564 -7.74 33.28 -13.01
C ALA A 564 -9.22 32.95 -12.72
N THR A 565 -9.45 31.79 -12.13
CA THR A 565 -10.79 31.28 -11.84
C THR A 565 -11.51 32.18 -10.84
N SER A 566 -12.76 32.56 -11.13
CA SER A 566 -13.61 33.30 -10.20
C SER A 566 -14.25 32.37 -9.18
N ILE A 567 -14.21 32.76 -7.91
CA ILE A 567 -14.85 32.03 -6.79
C ILE A 567 -15.77 32.99 -6.02
N ILE A 568 -16.74 32.47 -5.29
CA ILE A 568 -17.57 33.28 -4.38
C ILE A 568 -17.03 33.29 -2.95
N GLY A 569 -16.12 32.38 -2.59
CA GLY A 569 -15.47 32.33 -1.29
C GLY A 569 -15.08 30.93 -0.84
N PHE A 570 -15.02 30.76 0.47
CA PHE A 570 -14.60 29.53 1.14
C PHE A 570 -15.61 29.13 2.20
N ALA A 571 -15.73 27.83 2.46
CA ALA A 571 -16.52 27.28 3.55
C ALA A 571 -15.75 26.18 4.25
N THR A 572 -15.92 26.04 5.57
CA THR A 572 -15.32 24.97 6.37
C THR A 572 -16.31 23.85 6.58
N VAL A 573 -15.89 22.61 6.51
CA VAL A 573 -16.72 21.45 6.83
C VAL A 573 -17.03 21.45 8.33
N THR A 574 -18.33 21.52 8.68
CA THR A 574 -18.83 21.54 10.07
C THR A 574 -19.42 20.21 10.52
N ALA A 575 -19.53 19.22 9.63
CA ALA A 575 -19.91 17.85 10.00
C ALA A 575 -18.91 17.27 10.98
N SER A 576 -19.37 16.41 11.92
CA SER A 576 -18.51 15.79 12.95
C SER A 576 -17.36 14.98 12.37
N ASP A 577 -17.59 14.28 11.26
CA ASP A 577 -16.61 13.39 10.65
C ASP A 577 -16.16 13.89 9.27
N PHE A 578 -17.09 13.98 8.32
CA PHE A 578 -16.83 14.44 6.96
C PHE A 578 -18.12 14.89 6.27
N VAL A 579 -18.00 15.64 5.18
CA VAL A 579 -19.09 15.91 4.24
C VAL A 579 -18.89 15.11 2.95
N ASN A 580 -19.97 14.51 2.45
CA ASN A 580 -19.97 13.88 1.14
C ASN A 580 -19.98 14.94 0.04
N LEU A 581 -19.02 14.84 -0.86
CA LEU A 581 -18.93 15.64 -2.09
C LEU A 581 -19.57 14.84 -3.22
N ARG A 582 -20.60 15.38 -3.84
CA ARG A 582 -21.46 14.69 -4.78
C ARG A 582 -21.34 15.24 -6.19
N GLU A 583 -21.59 14.40 -7.17
CA GLU A 583 -21.53 14.75 -8.59
C GLU A 583 -22.52 15.84 -8.97
N GLU A 584 -23.69 15.88 -8.31
CA GLU A 584 -24.73 16.87 -8.47
C GLU A 584 -25.28 17.35 -7.12
N GLY A 585 -25.97 18.49 -7.10
CA GLY A 585 -26.62 19.07 -5.93
C GLY A 585 -27.88 18.29 -5.48
N SER A 586 -27.74 17.01 -5.20
CA SER A 586 -28.81 16.11 -4.77
C SER A 586 -28.33 15.10 -3.73
N MET A 587 -29.18 14.75 -2.76
CA MET A 587 -28.87 13.69 -1.79
C MET A 587 -28.81 12.30 -2.41
N SER A 588 -29.42 12.09 -3.56
CA SER A 588 -29.38 10.85 -4.34
C SER A 588 -28.22 10.79 -5.32
N ALA A 589 -27.53 11.92 -5.59
CA ALA A 589 -26.39 11.96 -6.48
C ALA A 589 -25.20 11.16 -5.93
N HIS A 590 -24.41 10.64 -6.86
CA HIS A 590 -23.22 9.86 -6.53
C HIS A 590 -22.22 10.67 -5.68
N VAL A 591 -21.61 10.04 -4.69
CA VAL A 591 -20.53 10.63 -3.89
C VAL A 591 -19.22 10.42 -4.61
N VAL A 592 -18.62 11.50 -5.08
CA VAL A 592 -17.35 11.48 -5.84
C VAL A 592 -16.13 11.62 -4.93
N SER A 593 -16.30 12.17 -3.74
CA SER A 593 -15.24 12.33 -2.74
C SER A 593 -15.85 12.65 -1.38
N THR A 594 -15.01 12.78 -0.35
CA THR A 594 -15.37 13.28 0.97
C THR A 594 -14.38 14.33 1.41
N ALA A 595 -14.84 15.31 2.18
CA ALA A 595 -13.98 16.28 2.84
C ALA A 595 -14.13 16.15 4.36
N PRO A 596 -13.04 15.93 5.13
CA PRO A 596 -13.11 15.71 6.57
C PRO A 596 -13.57 16.95 7.34
N SER A 597 -14.00 16.76 8.58
CA SER A 597 -14.33 17.86 9.50
C SER A 597 -13.19 18.87 9.57
N GLY A 598 -13.51 20.15 9.56
CA GLY A 598 -12.52 21.24 9.55
C GLY A 598 -11.87 21.51 8.19
N ALA A 599 -12.07 20.67 7.17
CA ALA A 599 -11.54 20.94 5.82
C ALA A 599 -12.13 22.23 5.23
N VAL A 600 -11.30 23.02 4.55
CA VAL A 600 -11.74 24.24 3.85
C VAL A 600 -11.99 23.91 2.38
N LEU A 601 -13.17 24.26 1.92
CA LEU A 601 -13.65 24.10 0.55
C LEU A 601 -13.59 25.43 -0.19
N THR A 602 -13.08 25.46 -1.42
CA THR A 602 -13.26 26.59 -2.34
C THR A 602 -14.66 26.50 -2.92
N VAL A 603 -15.44 27.59 -2.85
CA VAL A 603 -16.83 27.62 -3.29
C VAL A 603 -16.96 28.44 -4.57
N PHE A 604 -17.42 27.82 -5.65
CA PHE A 604 -17.65 28.46 -6.96
C PHE A 604 -19.03 29.09 -7.06
N SER A 605 -20.04 28.38 -6.56
CA SER A 605 -21.44 28.84 -6.56
C SER A 605 -22.23 28.13 -5.46
N GLN A 606 -23.35 28.77 -5.05
CA GLN A 606 -24.30 28.17 -4.11
C GLN A 606 -25.73 28.39 -4.64
N SER A 607 -26.53 27.33 -4.58
CA SER A 607 -27.96 27.38 -4.95
C SER A 607 -28.75 26.47 -4.00
N GLY A 608 -29.70 27.08 -3.28
CA GLY A 608 -30.48 26.37 -2.26
C GLY A 608 -29.60 25.70 -1.22
N SER A 609 -29.82 24.41 -0.98
CA SER A 609 -29.09 23.60 0.01
C SER A 609 -27.77 23.02 -0.54
N TRP A 610 -27.28 23.48 -1.70
CA TRP A 610 -26.09 22.91 -2.31
C TRP A 610 -25.10 23.99 -2.74
N ALA A 611 -23.84 23.73 -2.52
CA ALA A 611 -22.72 24.54 -2.99
C ALA A 611 -21.85 23.71 -3.95
N LYS A 612 -21.51 24.28 -5.12
CA LYS A 612 -20.49 23.72 -6.00
C LYS A 612 -19.13 24.12 -5.43
N VAL A 613 -18.34 23.13 -5.08
CA VAL A 613 -17.09 23.30 -4.32
C VAL A 613 -15.93 22.57 -4.97
N GLN A 614 -14.70 22.96 -4.62
CA GLN A 614 -13.50 22.17 -4.85
C GLN A 614 -12.83 21.86 -3.52
N TYR A 615 -12.48 20.58 -3.34
CA TYR A 615 -11.61 20.08 -2.28
C TYR A 615 -10.48 19.26 -2.91
N ASN A 616 -9.24 19.63 -2.64
CA ASN A 616 -8.08 19.19 -3.41
C ASN A 616 -8.32 19.44 -4.92
N ALA A 617 -8.05 18.46 -5.79
CA ALA A 617 -8.31 18.60 -7.24
C ALA A 617 -9.77 18.22 -7.65
N THR A 618 -10.62 17.81 -6.70
CA THR A 618 -11.98 17.32 -6.99
C THR A 618 -12.99 18.46 -6.93
N VAL A 619 -13.74 18.66 -8.01
CA VAL A 619 -14.89 19.58 -8.07
C VAL A 619 -16.19 18.78 -7.92
N ALA A 620 -17.04 19.22 -7.01
CA ALA A 620 -18.25 18.48 -6.65
C ALA A 620 -19.27 19.38 -5.97
N TYR A 621 -20.37 18.81 -5.46
CA TYR A 621 -21.38 19.51 -4.69
C TYR A 621 -21.39 19.07 -3.23
N ALA A 622 -21.33 20.03 -2.30
CA ALA A 622 -21.51 19.84 -0.88
C ALA A 622 -22.87 20.38 -0.42
N ASN A 623 -23.54 19.63 0.46
CA ASN A 623 -24.76 20.13 1.07
C ASN A 623 -24.42 21.18 2.13
N THR A 624 -25.08 22.35 2.02
CA THR A 624 -24.79 23.53 2.86
C THR A 624 -25.11 23.32 4.34
N GLY A 625 -25.89 22.33 4.71
CA GLY A 625 -26.14 21.95 6.10
C GLY A 625 -24.94 21.32 6.82
N PHE A 626 -23.88 20.97 6.09
CA PHE A 626 -22.66 20.34 6.62
C PHE A 626 -21.40 21.18 6.42
N ILE A 627 -21.54 22.42 5.97
CA ILE A 627 -20.45 23.38 5.79
C ILE A 627 -20.82 24.72 6.44
N SER A 628 -19.84 25.52 6.81
CA SER A 628 -20.06 26.87 7.34
C SER A 628 -20.69 27.79 6.28
N ALA A 629 -21.13 28.97 6.70
CA ALA A 629 -21.45 30.05 5.78
C ALA A 629 -20.23 30.37 4.90
N VAL A 630 -20.47 30.71 3.63
CA VAL A 630 -19.40 31.07 2.69
C VAL A 630 -18.82 32.46 3.09
N THR A 631 -17.50 32.50 3.25
CA THR A 631 -16.75 33.73 3.57
C THR A 631 -15.84 34.14 2.40
N ALA A 632 -15.69 35.40 2.14
CA ALA A 632 -14.78 35.89 1.10
C ALA A 632 -13.30 35.73 1.48
N THR A 633 -13.00 35.53 2.76
CA THR A 633 -11.66 35.31 3.29
C THR A 633 -11.46 33.84 3.63
N TYR A 634 -10.28 33.31 3.30
CA TYR A 634 -9.89 31.94 3.69
C TYR A 634 -9.75 31.88 5.21
N PRO A 635 -10.32 30.85 5.89
CA PRO A 635 -10.13 30.66 7.33
C PRO A 635 -8.64 30.53 7.66
N SER A 636 -8.16 31.32 8.63
CA SER A 636 -6.74 31.67 8.83
C SER A 636 -5.80 30.56 9.32
N ASP A 637 -6.29 29.38 9.69
CA ASP A 637 -5.48 28.38 10.38
C ASP A 637 -4.78 27.36 9.47
N ALA A 638 -4.89 27.47 8.14
CA ALA A 638 -4.42 26.45 7.21
C ALA A 638 -3.50 26.95 6.08
N VAL A 639 -3.19 28.25 5.98
CA VAL A 639 -2.35 28.78 4.90
C VAL A 639 -1.05 29.33 5.47
N SER A 640 0.03 28.58 5.30
CA SER A 640 1.35 29.15 5.48
C SER A 640 1.73 29.98 4.25
N SER A 641 1.31 31.24 4.22
CA SER A 641 2.06 32.30 3.55
C SER A 641 3.09 32.87 4.53
N GLY A 642 3.57 32.04 5.45
CA GLY A 642 4.44 32.44 6.53
C GLY A 642 5.88 32.53 6.06
N SER A 643 6.35 33.72 5.83
CA SER A 643 7.76 34.02 6.10
C SER A 643 7.96 33.97 7.62
N ALA A 644 8.76 33.02 8.10
CA ALA A 644 9.18 32.96 9.49
C ALA A 644 10.37 33.90 9.68
N THR A 645 10.40 34.63 10.77
CA THR A 645 11.62 35.33 11.20
C THR A 645 12.55 34.35 11.88
N ALA A 646 13.76 34.24 11.38
CA ALA A 646 14.77 33.37 11.94
C ALA A 646 16.11 34.10 12.10
N THR A 647 17.00 33.58 12.92
CA THR A 647 18.35 34.12 13.10
C THR A 647 19.35 33.19 12.44
N VAL A 648 20.24 33.73 11.63
CA VAL A 648 21.36 32.99 11.08
C VAL A 648 22.40 32.76 12.18
N SER A 649 22.85 31.52 12.38
CA SER A 649 23.86 31.20 13.39
C SER A 649 24.92 30.24 12.85
N THR A 650 26.18 30.51 13.14
CA THR A 650 27.30 29.58 12.96
C THR A 650 27.54 28.81 14.25
N SER A 651 28.18 27.64 14.19
CA SER A 651 28.42 26.78 15.36
C SER A 651 29.29 27.44 16.47
N ASP A 652 30.09 28.47 16.07
CA ASP A 652 30.95 29.24 16.96
C ASP A 652 30.36 30.62 17.32
N GLY A 653 29.15 30.95 16.80
CA GLY A 653 28.51 32.25 17.01
C GLY A 653 29.17 33.43 16.31
N THR A 654 30.23 33.18 15.54
CA THR A 654 31.02 34.21 14.83
C THR A 654 31.07 33.92 13.33
N GLY A 655 31.38 34.92 12.51
CA GLY A 655 31.52 34.74 11.06
C GLY A 655 30.20 35.00 10.31
N SER A 656 30.10 34.46 9.09
CA SER A 656 28.95 34.66 8.21
C SER A 656 28.60 33.38 7.46
N VAL A 657 27.33 33.27 7.06
CA VAL A 657 26.79 32.17 6.27
C VAL A 657 26.49 32.65 4.84
N ASN A 658 26.83 31.85 3.86
CA ASN A 658 26.63 32.20 2.44
C ASN A 658 25.15 32.07 2.04
N LEU A 659 24.56 33.17 1.54
CA LEU A 659 23.33 33.17 0.77
C LEU A 659 23.66 32.79 -0.67
N ARG A 660 23.07 31.71 -1.20
CA ARG A 660 23.43 31.14 -2.49
C ARG A 660 22.30 31.22 -3.52
N ALA A 661 22.66 31.21 -4.79
CA ALA A 661 21.70 31.30 -5.89
C ALA A 661 20.83 30.03 -6.05
N SER A 662 21.28 28.88 -5.54
CA SER A 662 20.51 27.62 -5.52
C SER A 662 20.90 26.77 -4.32
N ALA A 663 20.11 25.75 -4.01
CA ALA A 663 20.29 24.80 -2.90
C ALA A 663 21.49 23.85 -3.16
N SER A 664 22.70 24.40 -3.22
CA SER A 664 23.95 23.65 -3.45
C SER A 664 25.14 24.40 -2.86
N THR A 665 26.05 23.67 -2.22
CA THR A 665 27.30 24.21 -1.69
C THR A 665 28.24 24.73 -2.77
N GLY A 666 28.08 24.30 -4.01
CA GLY A 666 28.81 24.79 -5.19
C GLY A 666 28.16 25.97 -5.89
N ALA A 667 26.93 26.37 -5.49
CA ALA A 667 26.22 27.48 -6.14
C ALA A 667 26.89 28.83 -5.87
N GLN A 668 26.68 29.78 -6.80
CA GLN A 668 27.14 31.16 -6.68
C GLN A 668 26.68 31.77 -5.35
N VAL A 669 27.57 32.40 -4.63
CA VAL A 669 27.30 33.16 -3.41
C VAL A 669 26.76 34.54 -3.82
N LEU A 670 25.49 34.82 -3.40
CA LEU A 670 24.81 36.10 -3.66
C LEU A 670 25.19 37.14 -2.59
N ALA A 671 25.30 36.71 -1.35
CA ALA A 671 25.64 37.54 -0.19
C ALA A 671 26.24 36.68 0.92
N GLN A 672 26.91 37.33 1.89
CA GLN A 672 27.26 36.73 3.16
C GLN A 672 26.44 37.35 4.28
N ILE A 673 25.73 36.51 5.05
CA ILE A 673 24.87 36.93 6.14
C ILE A 673 25.60 36.73 7.45
N PRO A 674 25.92 37.79 8.20
CA PRO A 674 26.64 37.65 9.49
C PRO A 674 25.82 36.81 10.48
N SER A 675 26.53 36.01 11.30
CA SER A 675 25.92 35.28 12.44
C SER A 675 25.23 36.26 13.39
N GLY A 676 24.06 35.89 13.89
CA GLY A 676 23.19 36.76 14.70
C GLY A 676 22.24 37.64 13.90
N THR A 677 22.30 37.64 12.57
CA THR A 677 21.41 38.43 11.72
C THR A 677 20.02 37.80 11.65
N GLN A 678 18.98 38.60 11.86
CA GLN A 678 17.62 38.18 11.57
C GLN A 678 17.33 38.21 10.08
N VAL A 679 16.72 37.14 9.59
CA VAL A 679 16.34 36.94 8.19
C VAL A 679 14.91 36.47 8.10
N THR A 680 14.30 36.70 6.94
CA THR A 680 12.99 36.14 6.64
C THR A 680 13.16 34.85 5.90
N VAL A 681 12.68 33.75 6.45
CA VAL A 681 12.67 32.41 5.84
C VAL A 681 11.29 32.20 5.21
N SER A 682 11.26 31.95 3.91
CA SER A 682 10.02 31.68 3.17
C SER A 682 9.79 30.18 2.93
N SER A 683 10.83 29.36 3.00
CA SER A 683 10.72 27.90 3.00
C SER A 683 11.97 27.28 3.61
N ASP A 684 11.83 26.06 4.16
CA ASP A 684 12.90 25.21 4.72
C ASP A 684 12.58 23.76 4.39
N ASP A 685 13.44 23.07 3.64
CA ASP A 685 13.25 21.65 3.26
C ASP A 685 14.00 20.69 4.21
N GLY A 686 14.50 21.19 5.33
CA GLY A 686 15.31 20.47 6.32
C GLY A 686 16.79 20.37 5.95
N SER A 687 17.16 20.72 4.71
CA SER A 687 18.55 20.82 4.24
C SER A 687 18.89 22.26 3.85
N TRP A 688 17.97 22.96 3.19
CA TRP A 688 18.11 24.33 2.70
C TRP A 688 16.89 25.19 2.97
N CYS A 689 17.13 26.39 3.48
CA CYS A 689 16.12 27.43 3.65
C CYS A 689 16.18 28.41 2.48
N VAL A 690 15.01 28.84 1.98
CA VAL A 690 14.90 30.03 1.14
C VAL A 690 14.81 31.25 2.02
N VAL A 691 15.81 32.11 1.93
CA VAL A 691 16.02 33.23 2.84
C VAL A 691 16.03 34.55 2.07
N SER A 692 15.32 35.54 2.59
CA SER A 692 15.39 36.92 2.12
C SER A 692 16.25 37.74 3.08
N TYR A 693 17.30 38.36 2.54
CA TYR A 693 18.24 39.21 3.25
C TYR A 693 18.59 40.43 2.40
N GLN A 694 18.38 41.65 2.92
CA GLN A 694 18.67 42.91 2.24
C GLN A 694 18.09 43.03 0.81
N GLY A 695 16.87 42.52 0.62
CA GLY A 695 16.19 42.54 -0.69
C GLY A 695 16.64 41.47 -1.68
N MET A 696 17.62 40.63 -1.33
CA MET A 696 18.02 39.47 -2.10
C MET A 696 17.39 38.20 -1.54
N THR A 697 16.90 37.33 -2.42
CA THR A 697 16.40 36.01 -2.05
C THR A 697 17.35 34.94 -2.56
N GLY A 698 17.69 33.97 -1.72
CA GLY A 698 18.61 32.89 -2.03
C GLY A 698 18.48 31.76 -1.03
N TYR A 699 19.46 30.85 -1.05
CA TYR A 699 19.44 29.62 -0.27
C TYR A 699 20.52 29.63 0.81
N VAL A 700 20.13 29.23 2.04
CA VAL A 700 21.00 29.03 3.18
C VAL A 700 20.74 27.60 3.71
N MET A 701 21.80 26.88 4.11
CA MET A 701 21.59 25.56 4.71
C MET A 701 20.80 25.66 6.01
N SER A 702 19.79 24.81 6.20
CA SER A 702 18.90 24.83 7.38
C SER A 702 19.65 24.68 8.71
N ALA A 703 20.80 24.01 8.71
CA ALA A 703 21.70 23.88 9.86
C ALA A 703 22.21 25.21 10.42
N TYR A 704 22.14 26.31 9.65
CA TYR A 704 22.53 27.65 10.07
C TYR A 704 21.37 28.57 10.39
N ILE A 705 20.15 28.05 10.46
CA ILE A 705 18.93 28.82 10.71
C ILE A 705 18.36 28.44 12.07
N SER A 706 18.17 29.42 12.95
CA SER A 706 17.51 29.26 14.24
C SER A 706 16.28 30.14 14.27
N TYR A 707 15.10 29.53 14.42
CA TYR A 707 13.82 30.27 14.44
C TYR A 707 13.65 30.96 15.78
N THR A 708 13.39 32.28 15.78
CA THR A 708 13.12 33.10 16.96
C THR A 708 11.61 33.27 17.11
N GLY A 709 11.03 32.52 18.02
CA GLY A 709 9.60 32.50 18.33
C GLY A 709 9.01 31.12 18.16
N GLU A 710 8.24 30.67 19.11
CA GLU A 710 7.64 29.35 19.32
C GLU A 710 7.88 28.33 18.22
N SER A 711 8.60 27.26 18.58
CA SER A 711 8.88 26.13 17.72
C SER A 711 7.58 25.67 17.06
N LEU A 712 7.62 25.44 15.74
CA LEU A 712 6.58 24.72 15.01
C LEU A 712 6.61 23.25 15.45
N GLU A 713 6.18 22.98 16.71
CA GLU A 713 5.81 21.65 17.16
C GLU A 713 4.42 21.31 16.60
N PRO A 714 4.15 20.06 16.22
CA PRO A 714 2.83 19.66 15.73
C PRO A 714 1.77 19.86 16.82
N GLY A 715 0.77 20.66 16.56
CA GLY A 715 -0.24 21.06 17.51
C GLY A 715 -1.02 19.91 18.12
N THR A 716 -0.82 19.71 19.44
CA THR A 716 -1.83 19.14 20.32
C THR A 716 -2.68 20.28 20.85
N GLY A 717 -3.97 20.29 20.51
CA GLY A 717 -4.92 21.28 21.01
C GLY A 717 -4.99 21.24 22.54
N GLY A 718 -4.64 22.35 23.16
CA GLY A 718 -4.78 22.59 24.60
C GLY A 718 -5.60 23.84 24.82
N THR A 719 -6.76 23.69 25.42
CA THR A 719 -7.59 24.73 25.97
C THR A 719 -6.86 25.49 27.08
N GLN A 720 -6.81 26.82 26.96
CA GLN A 720 -6.41 27.71 28.01
C GLN A 720 -7.56 27.89 29.01
N GLU A 721 -7.34 27.61 30.27
CA GLU A 721 -7.91 28.42 31.35
C GLU A 721 -6.93 28.46 32.56
N GLY A 722 -6.80 29.66 33.09
CA GLY A 722 -5.76 30.04 33.99
C GLY A 722 -6.09 29.90 35.46
N THR A 723 -5.06 30.22 36.21
CA THR A 723 -4.95 30.65 37.62
C THR A 723 -4.96 29.63 38.75
N GLY A 724 -3.79 29.50 39.35
CA GLY A 724 -3.60 29.71 40.77
C GLY A 724 -3.68 28.55 41.71
N GLY A 725 -2.55 28.25 42.38
CA GLY A 725 -2.56 27.93 43.79
C GLY A 725 -2.06 26.55 44.21
N THR A 726 -0.82 26.50 44.58
CA THR A 726 -0.20 25.81 45.78
C THR A 726 -0.81 24.53 46.35
N GLY A 727 0.03 23.55 46.55
CA GLY A 727 0.04 22.76 47.79
C GLY A 727 0.04 21.26 47.68
N ASN A 728 1.18 20.68 47.92
CA ASN A 728 1.51 19.47 48.72
C ASN A 728 0.71 18.15 48.60
N GLU A 729 1.52 17.15 48.33
CA GLU A 729 1.78 15.92 49.14
C GLU A 729 0.77 14.76 49.16
N ASP A 730 1.36 13.60 48.92
CA ASP A 730 1.18 12.26 49.46
C ASP A 730 0.01 11.36 49.01
N GLY A 731 0.41 10.15 48.66
CA GLY A 731 -0.31 8.94 49.08
C GLY A 731 -0.73 7.97 47.98
N ASP A 732 0.16 7.10 47.63
CA ASP A 732 0.11 5.62 47.66
C ASP A 732 -1.14 4.85 47.18
N GLN A 733 -0.84 3.83 46.38
CA GLN A 733 -1.43 2.50 46.16
C GLN A 733 -2.72 2.31 45.33
N GLY A 734 -2.55 1.45 44.36
CA GLY A 734 -3.42 0.29 44.25
C GLY A 734 -4.01 -0.01 42.89
N ASP A 735 -3.39 -0.96 42.20
CA ASP A 735 -3.96 -2.03 41.37
C ASP A 735 -5.13 -1.76 40.38
N GLY A 736 -4.89 -2.18 39.14
CA GLY A 736 -5.97 -2.49 38.21
C GLY A 736 -5.56 -2.50 36.76
N VAL A 737 -4.75 -3.49 36.36
CA VAL A 737 -4.49 -3.82 34.95
C VAL A 737 -5.77 -4.37 34.31
N THR A 738 -6.29 -3.71 33.31
CA THR A 738 -7.12 -4.37 32.30
C THR A 738 -6.52 -4.05 30.93
N GLU A 739 -5.87 -5.06 30.36
CA GLU A 739 -5.45 -5.12 28.98
C GLU A 739 -6.67 -5.01 28.06
N GLY A 740 -6.73 -3.91 27.32
CA GLY A 740 -7.64 -3.77 26.20
C GLY A 740 -6.96 -4.30 24.93
N ASP A 741 -7.35 -5.48 24.50
CA ASP A 741 -6.98 -6.12 23.24
C ASP A 741 -7.30 -5.20 22.05
N THR A 742 -6.32 -4.50 21.53
CA THR A 742 -6.37 -3.91 20.19
C THR A 742 -6.02 -5.00 19.19
N GLN A 743 -7.03 -5.76 18.76
CA GLN A 743 -6.90 -6.67 17.61
C GLN A 743 -6.60 -5.85 16.34
N THR A 744 -5.35 -5.88 15.93
CA THR A 744 -4.95 -5.53 14.56
C THR A 744 -5.62 -6.54 13.62
N PRO A 745 -6.36 -6.13 12.58
CA PRO A 745 -6.97 -7.08 11.65
C PRO A 745 -5.89 -7.90 10.97
N ALA A 746 -6.02 -9.21 11.07
CA ALA A 746 -5.14 -10.15 10.37
C ALA A 746 -5.28 -9.94 8.86
N LEU A 747 -4.20 -9.54 8.20
CA LEU A 747 -4.10 -9.50 6.75
C LEU A 747 -4.20 -10.93 6.21
N HIS A 748 -5.31 -11.24 5.55
CA HIS A 748 -5.50 -12.52 4.89
C HIS A 748 -4.80 -12.50 3.52
N THR A 749 -3.95 -13.48 3.29
CA THR A 749 -3.23 -13.64 2.02
C THR A 749 -4.06 -14.48 1.07
N ALA A 750 -4.28 -13.97 -0.15
CA ALA A 750 -4.76 -14.82 -1.23
C ALA A 750 -3.65 -15.81 -1.59
N ILE A 751 -3.92 -17.10 -1.39
CA ILE A 751 -3.04 -18.18 -1.83
C ILE A 751 -3.63 -18.73 -3.13
N VAL A 752 -2.89 -18.55 -4.21
CA VAL A 752 -3.15 -19.25 -5.47
C VAL A 752 -2.08 -20.29 -5.68
#